data_eecf4288ac6d1ba79b12dfae56eaa497
#
_entry.id   eecf4288ac6d1ba79b12dfae56eaa497
#
_cell.length_a   1.000
_cell.length_b   1.000
_cell.length_c   1.000
_cell.angle_alpha   90.00
_cell.angle_beta   90.00
_cell.angle_gamma   90.00
#
_symmetry.space_group_name_H-M   'P 1'
#
loop_
_entity.id
_entity.type
_entity.pdbx_description
1 polymer ?
#
loop_
_entity_poly.entity_id
_entity_poly.type
_entity_poly.pdbx_seq_one_letter_code
_entity_poly.pdbx_strand_id
1 'polypeptide(L)'
;MNNNNSRLYRNKHQKFHWIKFIIICFLIIFLIGIALFIYYIQSAPKLSANKLECENTATIYDSSNQPITTLNVGSQILANQNEIPNTLKNAIISIEDRHFYQEKLGIDPIRIIEAAFNDITGHSNLGLQGGSTLTQQLVKLSFFSTKASDRTLKVKAQETWLAMQVSKKYSKQQVLQFYINKVYMGNGNYGMMSAAKYYFNKTLNQLSLPQLALLAGIPQSPNGYNPYLYPQQALWRRNLVLTAMYKNNKINYQEFITAKNTPISDGLVPQKKLQLQNHTKINKITDNYVEEVVNEVKNKMHLNPFTENIKIYTNLNLNLQKKLYQIVNTNNYVNFPNNKLQVAVTMINPNNGKIIAEIGGRKVGNVMFGYNRAVITNQSNGSTMKPIMDYGPAIEYNNWSTYTLINDTPYKYPGTSTKLYDWDHKYLGKITMRKALVLSRNIPAIRTLHKIGLKKALRFTNGLGINLPKREQVLSSGIGADVSTVQDAAAYVAFDNGGTYYKPFYINKIVLPDGTTYRYNSKGHRAMKPSTAYMITNMLEGVPKVNIGMAANIPNLYQAGKSGSVAYSNKEMKKNSKLSQLCKDAWYTGYTRHAVISVWTGYDQPLKNGLTLSQESISQEIYKSLMSYYSNQVSNINWHMPKNVIGENIINNSPMPGVIASKNSSPNSYTYQLYIIGTQPKQEVINNNKEYVNEYNGNENEYSIQNGLKKKKIISNENTKSNNQIQNNNKINDNSNINSNSTMSSSSTIPSNSTQQNSSTNIKSKSTSNSQAMSSSQQS
;
A
#
# COMPACT_ATOMS: atom_id res chain seq x y z
N MET A 1 60.81 47.22 14.76
CA MET A 1 60.63 45.75 14.85
C MET A 1 59.72 45.30 15.97
N ASN A 2 58.71 46.05 16.41
CA ASN A 2 57.92 45.67 17.61
C ASN A 2 56.39 45.59 17.40
N ASN A 3 55.87 45.60 16.17
CA ASN A 3 54.42 45.57 15.93
C ASN A 3 53.85 44.26 15.40
N ASN A 4 54.70 43.27 15.05
CA ASN A 4 54.23 41.99 14.50
C ASN A 4 53.98 40.90 15.56
N ASN A 5 54.61 41.01 16.74
CA ASN A 5 54.42 40.02 17.79
C ASN A 5 53.12 40.19 18.58
N SER A 6 52.56 41.41 18.66
CA SER A 6 51.30 41.66 19.38
C SER A 6 50.07 41.16 18.57
N ARG A 7 50.10 41.14 17.24
CA ARG A 7 49.02 40.61 16.40
C ARG A 7 48.99 39.05 16.42
N LEU A 8 50.14 38.40 16.47
CA LEU A 8 50.19 36.92 16.58
C LEU A 8 49.75 36.43 17.95
N TYR A 9 50.04 37.14 19.02
CA TYR A 9 49.54 36.80 20.38
C TYR A 9 48.04 37.02 20.50
N ARG A 10 47.49 38.10 19.92
CA ARG A 10 46.05 38.41 19.95
C ARG A 10 45.25 37.35 19.18
N ASN A 11 45.75 36.88 18.02
CA ASN A 11 45.11 35.83 17.24
C ASN A 11 45.16 34.46 17.91
N LYS A 12 46.23 34.15 18.68
CA LYS A 12 46.34 32.91 19.44
C LYS A 12 45.31 32.86 20.62
N HIS A 13 45.14 33.97 21.34
CA HIS A 13 44.15 34.04 22.40
C HIS A 13 42.70 34.00 21.89
N GLN A 14 42.36 34.61 20.77
CA GLN A 14 41.03 34.53 20.18
C GLN A 14 40.71 33.10 19.71
N LYS A 15 41.64 32.40 19.06
CA LYS A 15 41.44 30.99 18.68
C LYS A 15 41.26 30.10 19.89
N PHE A 16 41.92 30.36 20.99
CA PHE A 16 41.79 29.61 22.22
C PHE A 16 40.39 29.80 22.89
N HIS A 17 39.79 30.98 22.84
CA HIS A 17 38.47 31.24 23.33
C HIS A 17 37.37 30.55 22.51
N TRP A 18 37.47 30.55 21.19
CA TRP A 18 36.55 29.84 20.31
C TRP A 18 36.56 28.32 20.53
N ILE A 19 37.77 27.75 20.72
CA ILE A 19 37.88 26.32 21.03
C ILE A 19 37.20 26.00 22.38
N LYS A 20 37.44 26.80 23.42
CA LYS A 20 36.76 26.65 24.70
C LYS A 20 35.24 26.78 24.57
N PHE A 21 34.76 27.74 23.82
CA PHE A 21 33.34 27.93 23.55
C PHE A 21 32.74 26.70 22.85
N ILE A 22 33.39 26.17 21.82
CA ILE A 22 32.96 24.96 21.10
C ILE A 22 32.94 23.74 22.06
N ILE A 23 33.96 23.59 22.91
CA ILE A 23 33.99 22.52 23.92
C ILE A 23 32.83 22.66 24.93
N ILE A 24 32.54 23.87 25.39
CA ILE A 24 31.43 24.14 26.32
C ILE A 24 30.09 23.82 25.64
N CYS A 25 29.88 24.26 24.41
CA CYS A 25 28.68 23.92 23.64
C CYS A 25 28.52 22.42 23.47
N PHE A 26 29.60 21.72 23.15
CA PHE A 26 29.60 20.25 23.03
C PHE A 26 29.24 19.57 24.36
N LEU A 27 29.81 20.04 25.49
CA LEU A 27 29.48 19.54 26.82
C LEU A 27 28.03 19.77 27.21
N ILE A 28 27.45 20.92 26.88
CA ILE A 28 26.05 21.24 27.11
C ILE A 28 25.15 20.30 26.29
N ILE A 29 25.44 20.11 25.01
CA ILE A 29 24.69 19.19 24.13
C ILE A 29 24.80 17.75 24.66
N PHE A 30 25.97 17.34 25.12
CA PHE A 30 26.21 16.02 25.71
C PHE A 30 25.40 15.81 27.00
N LEU A 31 25.36 16.81 27.89
CA LEU A 31 24.56 16.76 29.12
C LEU A 31 23.05 16.73 28.82
N ILE A 32 22.59 17.50 27.84
CA ILE A 32 21.20 17.43 27.37
C ILE A 32 20.90 16.01 26.81
N GLY A 33 21.82 15.43 26.06
CA GLY A 33 21.71 14.06 25.56
C GLY A 33 21.57 13.03 26.67
N ILE A 34 22.37 13.14 27.74
CA ILE A 34 22.27 12.28 28.93
C ILE A 34 20.92 12.48 29.65
N ALA A 35 20.48 13.72 29.83
CA ALA A 35 19.19 14.01 30.48
C ALA A 35 18.02 13.42 29.70
N LEU A 36 18.02 13.55 28.38
CA LEU A 36 17.02 12.94 27.49
C LEU A 36 17.09 11.42 27.53
N PHE A 37 18.28 10.84 27.57
CA PHE A 37 18.45 9.39 27.69
C PHE A 37 17.84 8.88 29.01
N ILE A 38 18.15 9.52 30.15
CA ILE A 38 17.59 9.19 31.46
C ILE A 38 16.05 9.33 31.45
N TYR A 39 15.52 10.39 30.86
CA TYR A 39 14.08 10.59 30.71
C TYR A 39 13.41 9.47 29.92
N TYR A 40 14.01 9.04 28.80
CA TYR A 40 13.44 7.98 27.95
C TYR A 40 13.50 6.60 28.61
N ILE A 41 14.55 6.27 29.38
CA ILE A 41 14.67 4.96 30.01
C ILE A 41 13.74 4.74 31.18
N GLN A 42 13.20 5.82 31.83
CA GLN A 42 12.21 5.69 32.90
C GLN A 42 10.97 4.92 32.49
N SER A 43 10.60 4.97 31.20
CA SER A 43 9.47 4.24 30.63
C SER A 43 9.89 2.98 29.87
N ALA A 44 11.12 2.48 30.07
CA ALA A 44 11.60 1.25 29.43
C ALA A 44 10.87 0.02 30.00
N PRO A 45 10.55 -0.99 29.19
CA PRO A 45 10.01 -2.24 29.69
C PRO A 45 11.01 -2.92 30.63
N LYS A 46 10.49 -3.65 31.63
CA LYS A 46 11.33 -4.45 32.55
C LYS A 46 11.95 -5.63 31.79
N LEU A 47 13.24 -5.91 32.07
CA LEU A 47 13.91 -7.06 31.53
C LEU A 47 13.28 -8.35 32.10
N SER A 48 12.78 -9.21 31.22
CA SER A 48 12.17 -10.50 31.56
C SER A 48 12.91 -11.64 30.86
N ALA A 49 13.30 -12.66 31.61
CA ALA A 49 13.94 -13.88 31.08
C ALA A 49 13.02 -14.59 30.08
N ASN A 50 11.73 -14.75 30.43
CA ASN A 50 10.73 -15.43 29.60
C ASN A 50 10.55 -14.75 28.23
N LYS A 51 10.82 -13.43 28.16
CA LYS A 51 10.79 -12.70 26.87
C LYS A 51 12.02 -12.95 26.02
N LEU A 52 13.11 -13.40 26.58
CA LEU A 52 14.33 -13.81 25.86
C LEU A 52 14.28 -15.29 25.48
N GLU A 53 13.69 -16.13 26.34
CA GLU A 53 13.47 -17.56 26.15
C GLU A 53 12.11 -17.80 25.48
N CYS A 54 12.04 -18.68 24.48
CA CYS A 54 10.86 -18.84 23.63
C CYS A 54 9.94 -19.95 24.17
N GLU A 55 8.83 -19.63 24.84
CA GLU A 55 7.75 -20.60 25.12
C GLU A 55 6.37 -19.93 24.99
N ASN A 56 5.40 -20.69 24.39
CA ASN A 56 3.94 -20.50 24.30
C ASN A 56 3.37 -19.88 23.00
N THR A 57 2.09 -20.18 22.76
CA THR A 57 1.38 -19.94 21.49
C THR A 57 0.17 -19.06 21.67
N ALA A 58 -0.07 -18.13 20.73
CA ALA A 58 -1.30 -17.34 20.72
C ALA A 58 -2.35 -17.91 19.77
N THR A 59 -3.63 -17.85 20.16
CA THR A 59 -4.75 -18.16 19.28
C THR A 59 -5.41 -16.87 18.81
N ILE A 60 -5.60 -16.74 17.49
CA ILE A 60 -6.27 -15.61 16.85
C ILE A 60 -7.69 -16.01 16.48
N TYR A 61 -8.64 -15.15 16.83
CA TYR A 61 -10.07 -15.30 16.57
C TYR A 61 -10.57 -14.20 15.65
N ASP A 62 -11.60 -14.51 14.86
CA ASP A 62 -12.32 -13.54 14.04
C ASP A 62 -13.29 -12.67 14.86
N SER A 63 -14.03 -11.79 14.19
CA SER A 63 -15.02 -10.90 14.82
C SER A 63 -16.22 -11.65 15.45
N SER A 64 -16.45 -12.91 15.06
CA SER A 64 -17.47 -13.81 15.57
C SER A 64 -16.95 -14.78 16.63
N ASN A 65 -15.71 -14.55 17.12
CA ASN A 65 -14.99 -15.40 18.06
C ASN A 65 -14.70 -16.83 17.54
N GLN A 66 -14.68 -17.02 16.22
CA GLN A 66 -14.24 -18.28 15.63
C GLN A 66 -12.71 -18.30 15.49
N PRO A 67 -12.03 -19.41 15.79
CA PRO A 67 -10.58 -19.47 15.64
C PRO A 67 -10.18 -19.40 14.17
N ILE A 68 -9.28 -18.47 13.84
CA ILE A 68 -8.70 -18.30 12.53
C ILE A 68 -7.44 -19.16 12.38
N THR A 69 -6.56 -19.05 13.36
CA THR A 69 -5.28 -19.75 13.41
C THR A 69 -4.69 -19.71 14.81
N THR A 70 -3.87 -20.68 15.10
CA THR A 70 -2.99 -20.65 16.26
C THR A 70 -1.59 -20.31 15.78
N LEU A 71 -1.01 -19.26 16.36
CA LEU A 71 0.38 -18.91 16.10
C LEU A 71 1.25 -19.89 16.89
N ASN A 72 1.26 -21.11 16.42
CA ASN A 72 2.28 -22.03 16.85
C ASN A 72 3.57 -21.56 16.20
N VAL A 73 4.59 -21.37 16.98
CA VAL A 73 5.94 -21.61 16.50
C VAL A 73 5.91 -23.09 16.11
N GLY A 74 5.44 -23.40 14.91
CA GLY A 74 5.29 -24.77 14.44
C GLY A 74 6.59 -25.48 14.71
N SER A 75 6.61 -26.44 15.63
CA SER A 75 7.80 -27.08 16.14
C SER A 75 9.02 -26.15 16.13
N GLN A 76 8.98 -25.05 16.92
CA GLN A 76 10.20 -24.26 17.11
C GLN A 76 11.21 -25.21 17.76
N ILE A 77 12.13 -25.63 16.95
CA ILE A 77 13.23 -26.46 17.43
C ILE A 77 14.25 -25.49 17.98
N LEU A 78 14.32 -25.43 19.29
CA LEU A 78 15.35 -24.62 19.96
C LEU A 78 16.68 -25.31 19.80
N ALA A 79 17.69 -24.56 19.41
CA ALA A 79 19.06 -25.04 19.37
C ALA A 79 19.70 -24.80 20.73
N ASN A 80 20.27 -25.86 21.31
CA ASN A 80 21.18 -25.75 22.46
C ASN A 80 22.55 -25.24 22.00
N GLN A 81 23.39 -24.77 22.95
CA GLN A 81 24.70 -24.18 22.62
C GLN A 81 25.61 -25.14 21.85
N ASN A 82 25.58 -26.43 22.15
CA ASN A 82 26.34 -27.49 21.49
C ASN A 82 25.83 -27.88 20.12
N GLU A 83 24.58 -27.50 19.77
CA GLU A 83 23.99 -27.76 18.48
C GLU A 83 24.20 -26.61 17.48
N ILE A 84 24.83 -25.51 17.93
CA ILE A 84 25.12 -24.33 17.11
C ILE A 84 26.58 -24.41 16.63
N PRO A 85 26.84 -24.72 15.35
CA PRO A 85 28.19 -24.83 14.82
C PRO A 85 28.92 -23.49 14.84
N ASN A 86 30.25 -23.52 15.08
CA ASN A 86 31.07 -22.32 15.10
C ASN A 86 31.03 -21.56 13.74
N THR A 87 30.88 -22.29 12.65
CA THR A 87 30.70 -21.69 11.30
C THR A 87 29.47 -20.79 11.24
N LEU A 88 28.33 -21.21 11.84
CA LEU A 88 27.13 -20.35 11.91
C LEU A 88 27.35 -19.13 12.80
N LYS A 89 27.97 -19.33 13.97
CA LYS A 89 28.34 -18.23 14.90
C LYS A 89 29.20 -17.18 14.15
N ASN A 90 30.23 -17.67 13.45
CA ASN A 90 31.12 -16.83 12.65
C ASN A 90 30.41 -16.11 11.51
N ALA A 91 29.47 -16.77 10.81
CA ALA A 91 28.68 -16.16 9.74
C ALA A 91 27.81 -15.01 10.26
N ILE A 92 27.07 -15.23 11.36
CA ILE A 92 26.22 -14.21 11.99
C ILE A 92 27.06 -13.03 12.47
N ILE A 93 28.13 -13.29 13.21
CA ILE A 93 28.98 -12.23 13.75
C ILE A 93 29.65 -11.44 12.64
N SER A 94 30.10 -12.10 11.58
CA SER A 94 30.77 -11.42 10.46
C SER A 94 29.86 -10.46 9.72
N ILE A 95 28.58 -10.78 9.56
CA ILE A 95 27.64 -9.93 8.80
C ILE A 95 26.89 -8.94 9.68
N GLU A 96 26.55 -9.30 10.92
CA GLU A 96 25.72 -8.48 11.80
C GLU A 96 26.54 -7.66 12.80
N ASP A 97 27.60 -8.26 13.40
CA ASP A 97 28.28 -7.63 14.52
C ASP A 97 29.72 -8.15 14.72
N ARG A 98 30.66 -7.66 13.91
CA ARG A 98 32.07 -8.13 13.91
C ARG A 98 32.78 -7.99 15.26
N HIS A 99 32.35 -7.05 16.11
CA HIS A 99 32.95 -6.79 17.43
C HIS A 99 32.20 -7.45 18.57
N PHE A 100 31.19 -8.29 18.30
CA PHE A 100 30.29 -8.89 19.29
C PHE A 100 31.00 -9.43 20.55
N TYR A 101 32.09 -10.19 20.40
CA TYR A 101 32.81 -10.74 21.55
C TYR A 101 33.67 -9.70 22.28
N GLN A 102 34.01 -8.59 21.66
CA GLN A 102 34.87 -7.55 22.22
C GLN A 102 34.05 -6.51 23.00
N GLU A 103 32.79 -6.27 22.62
CA GLU A 103 31.92 -5.33 23.29
C GLU A 103 31.48 -5.82 24.68
N LYS A 104 31.79 -5.02 25.70
CA LYS A 104 31.44 -5.33 27.09
C LYS A 104 30.04 -4.86 27.49
N LEU A 105 29.55 -3.79 26.86
CA LEU A 105 28.31 -3.09 27.25
C LEU A 105 27.06 -3.51 26.45
N GLY A 106 27.19 -4.42 25.46
CA GLY A 106 26.09 -4.79 24.59
C GLY A 106 25.73 -3.70 23.56
N ILE A 107 26.55 -2.66 23.49
CA ILE A 107 26.50 -1.56 22.52
C ILE A 107 27.91 -1.30 22.00
N ASP A 108 28.00 -0.84 20.76
CA ASP A 108 29.27 -0.41 20.14
C ASP A 108 29.20 1.11 19.85
N PRO A 109 29.78 1.95 20.72
CA PRO A 109 29.76 3.39 20.55
C PRO A 109 30.45 3.87 19.28
N ILE A 110 31.51 3.18 18.83
CA ILE A 110 32.28 3.52 17.63
C ILE A 110 31.39 3.34 16.41
N ARG A 111 30.69 2.21 16.30
CA ARG A 111 29.73 1.94 15.21
C ARG A 111 28.57 2.92 15.18
N ILE A 112 28.11 3.40 16.34
CA ILE A 112 27.05 4.43 16.40
C ILE A 112 27.55 5.74 15.75
N ILE A 113 28.81 6.12 16.06
CA ILE A 113 29.42 7.32 15.49
C ILE A 113 29.68 7.14 13.97
N GLU A 114 30.21 5.98 13.57
CA GLU A 114 30.43 5.65 12.14
C GLU A 114 29.10 5.68 11.34
N ALA A 115 28.03 5.12 11.90
CA ALA A 115 26.72 5.14 11.25
C ALA A 115 26.15 6.56 11.11
N ALA A 116 26.27 7.38 12.16
CA ALA A 116 25.85 8.79 12.14
C ALA A 116 26.65 9.62 11.12
N PHE A 117 27.95 9.37 11.03
CA PHE A 117 28.82 10.05 10.06
C PHE A 117 28.48 9.67 8.61
N ASN A 118 28.22 8.39 8.36
CA ASN A 118 27.83 7.88 7.04
C ASN A 118 26.46 8.42 6.60
N ASP A 119 25.50 8.56 7.53
CA ASP A 119 24.19 9.16 7.27
C ASP A 119 24.30 10.65 6.89
N ILE A 120 25.25 11.38 7.50
CA ILE A 120 25.49 12.81 7.20
C ILE A 120 26.23 12.99 5.88
N THR A 121 27.20 12.14 5.56
CA THR A 121 28.05 12.25 4.38
C THR A 121 27.47 11.64 3.11
N GLY A 122 26.33 10.92 3.24
CA GLY A 122 25.69 10.24 2.11
C GLY A 122 26.49 9.05 1.56
N HIS A 123 27.59 8.67 2.18
CA HIS A 123 28.38 7.48 1.86
C HIS A 123 27.71 6.25 2.53
N SER A 124 26.57 5.83 2.01
CA SER A 124 26.01 4.55 2.39
C SER A 124 26.91 3.44 1.84
N ASN A 125 27.79 2.90 2.66
CA ASN A 125 28.49 1.66 2.36
C ASN A 125 27.44 0.56 2.13
N LEU A 126 27.01 0.38 0.89
CA LEU A 126 26.27 -0.73 0.26
C LEU A 126 25.77 -1.83 1.26
N GLY A 127 24.94 -1.44 2.24
CA GLY A 127 24.18 -2.40 3.04
C GLY A 127 24.98 -3.41 3.89
N LEU A 128 26.27 -3.21 4.13
CA LEU A 128 27.12 -4.23 4.74
C LEU A 128 26.99 -4.35 6.26
N GLN A 129 26.72 -3.26 7.01
CA GLN A 129 26.46 -3.36 8.46
C GLN A 129 25.65 -2.16 8.98
N GLY A 130 24.61 -2.44 9.78
CA GLY A 130 23.88 -1.42 10.55
C GLY A 130 24.63 -1.04 11.84
N GLY A 131 24.33 0.14 12.42
CA GLY A 131 24.94 0.61 13.68
C GLY A 131 24.48 -0.11 14.95
N SER A 132 23.61 -1.15 14.88
CA SER A 132 23.10 -1.88 16.04
C SER A 132 23.86 -3.18 16.27
N THR A 133 24.18 -3.51 17.55
CA THR A 133 24.81 -4.76 17.94
C THR A 133 23.82 -5.93 17.90
N LEU A 134 24.31 -7.18 17.93
CA LEU A 134 23.47 -8.38 18.07
C LEU A 134 22.64 -8.34 19.36
N THR A 135 23.21 -7.83 20.47
CA THR A 135 22.49 -7.66 21.74
C THR A 135 21.33 -6.68 21.60
N GLN A 136 21.53 -5.55 20.91
CA GLN A 136 20.46 -4.60 20.60
C GLN A 136 19.40 -5.20 19.68
N GLN A 137 19.80 -5.99 18.68
CA GLN A 137 18.86 -6.70 17.81
C GLN A 137 18.02 -7.71 18.59
N LEU A 138 18.62 -8.51 19.49
CA LEU A 138 17.89 -9.42 20.36
C LEU A 138 16.88 -8.69 21.24
N VAL A 139 17.29 -7.59 21.88
CA VAL A 139 16.40 -6.74 22.68
C VAL A 139 15.25 -6.19 21.85
N LYS A 140 15.55 -5.67 20.66
CA LYS A 140 14.54 -5.18 19.73
C LYS A 140 13.51 -6.26 19.38
N LEU A 141 13.97 -7.46 19.02
CA LEU A 141 13.11 -8.60 18.69
C LEU A 141 12.26 -9.07 19.87
N SER A 142 12.72 -8.85 21.11
CA SER A 142 12.06 -9.34 22.34
C SER A 142 11.11 -8.33 22.98
N PHE A 143 11.38 -7.02 22.85
CA PHE A 143 10.70 -5.99 23.63
C PHE A 143 10.07 -4.87 22.81
N PHE A 144 10.40 -4.74 21.51
CA PHE A 144 9.98 -3.61 20.69
C PHE A 144 9.41 -4.02 19.34
N SER A 145 8.69 -3.10 18.72
CA SER A 145 8.23 -3.24 17.33
C SER A 145 9.41 -3.22 16.35
N THR A 146 9.30 -4.02 15.30
CA THR A 146 10.29 -4.07 14.22
C THR A 146 9.99 -3.12 13.06
N LYS A 147 8.83 -2.42 13.07
CA LYS A 147 8.44 -1.47 12.01
C LYS A 147 9.39 -0.28 11.92
N ALA A 148 9.67 0.16 10.70
CA ALA A 148 10.51 1.33 10.45
C ALA A 148 9.89 2.63 11.00
N SER A 149 8.55 2.75 10.96
CA SER A 149 7.80 3.89 11.50
C SER A 149 7.97 4.11 13.00
N ASP A 150 8.27 3.04 13.75
CA ASP A 150 8.35 3.06 15.21
C ASP A 150 9.78 3.29 15.71
N ARG A 151 10.73 3.52 14.80
CA ARG A 151 12.12 3.83 15.11
C ARG A 151 12.24 5.27 15.59
N THR A 152 12.00 5.49 16.87
CA THR A 152 12.16 6.79 17.53
C THR A 152 13.41 6.84 18.39
N LEU A 153 13.90 8.04 18.71
CA LEU A 153 15.02 8.22 19.65
C LEU A 153 14.70 7.60 21.02
N LYS A 154 13.43 7.68 21.46
CA LYS A 154 12.96 7.05 22.71
C LYS A 154 13.16 5.52 22.66
N VAL A 155 12.66 4.87 21.60
CA VAL A 155 12.80 3.41 21.44
C VAL A 155 14.28 3.02 21.36
N LYS A 156 15.11 3.80 20.65
CA LYS A 156 16.54 3.52 20.55
C LYS A 156 17.26 3.67 21.89
N ALA A 157 16.91 4.66 22.72
CA ALA A 157 17.45 4.82 24.07
C ALA A 157 17.05 3.65 24.98
N GLN A 158 15.78 3.22 24.93
CA GLN A 158 15.29 2.07 25.70
C GLN A 158 15.91 0.75 25.25
N GLU A 159 16.07 0.54 23.94
CA GLU A 159 16.79 -0.61 23.35
C GLU A 159 18.23 -0.67 23.86
N THR A 160 18.93 0.47 23.81
CA THR A 160 20.30 0.61 24.31
C THR A 160 20.40 0.27 25.80
N TRP A 161 19.51 0.82 26.61
CA TRP A 161 19.46 0.54 28.06
C TRP A 161 19.23 -0.94 28.37
N LEU A 162 18.26 -1.58 27.71
CA LEU A 162 17.98 -3.00 27.88
C LEU A 162 19.12 -3.88 27.36
N ALA A 163 19.80 -3.51 26.27
CA ALA A 163 20.96 -4.22 25.77
C ALA A 163 22.11 -4.22 26.78
N MET A 164 22.31 -3.10 27.48
CA MET A 164 23.30 -3.02 28.59
C MET A 164 22.91 -3.94 29.74
N GLN A 165 21.62 -4.01 30.11
CA GLN A 165 21.17 -4.95 31.16
C GLN A 165 21.32 -6.41 30.75
N VAL A 166 20.99 -6.75 29.49
CA VAL A 166 21.16 -8.11 28.93
C VAL A 166 22.64 -8.49 28.95
N SER A 167 23.54 -7.61 28.50
CA SER A 167 24.97 -7.86 28.45
C SER A 167 25.59 -8.03 29.85
N LYS A 168 25.02 -7.39 30.88
CA LYS A 168 25.41 -7.57 32.28
C LYS A 168 24.95 -8.91 32.88
N LYS A 169 23.76 -9.40 32.42
CA LYS A 169 23.11 -10.57 33.02
C LYS A 169 23.44 -11.88 32.33
N TYR A 170 23.71 -11.88 31.03
CA TYR A 170 23.89 -13.08 30.21
C TYR A 170 25.24 -13.09 29.51
N SER A 171 25.82 -14.28 29.35
CA SER A 171 27.06 -14.45 28.60
C SER A 171 26.85 -14.20 27.11
N LYS A 172 27.91 -13.91 26.37
CA LYS A 172 27.86 -13.73 24.91
C LYS A 172 27.32 -14.97 24.18
N GLN A 173 27.64 -16.16 24.68
CA GLN A 173 27.12 -17.42 24.15
C GLN A 173 25.59 -17.52 24.33
N GLN A 174 25.08 -17.15 25.50
CA GLN A 174 23.65 -17.13 25.79
C GLN A 174 22.93 -16.09 24.91
N VAL A 175 23.45 -14.88 24.78
CA VAL A 175 22.90 -13.84 23.92
C VAL A 175 22.80 -14.31 22.46
N LEU A 176 23.86 -14.95 21.95
CA LEU A 176 23.88 -15.47 20.58
C LEU A 176 22.89 -16.64 20.40
N GLN A 177 22.79 -17.54 21.39
CA GLN A 177 21.81 -18.62 21.40
C GLN A 177 20.38 -18.09 21.39
N PHE A 178 20.05 -17.10 22.24
CA PHE A 178 18.74 -16.47 22.26
C PHE A 178 18.40 -15.81 20.92
N TYR A 179 19.38 -15.11 20.30
CA TYR A 179 19.20 -14.52 18.97
C TYR A 179 18.91 -15.59 17.92
N ILE A 180 19.72 -16.65 17.85
CA ILE A 180 19.57 -17.77 16.91
C ILE A 180 18.22 -18.44 17.06
N ASN A 181 17.73 -18.59 18.29
CA ASN A 181 16.44 -19.21 18.57
C ASN A 181 15.24 -18.27 18.31
N LYS A 182 15.44 -16.96 18.35
CA LYS A 182 14.35 -15.99 18.30
C LYS A 182 14.11 -15.36 16.95
N VAL A 183 15.14 -15.26 16.14
CA VAL A 183 15.09 -14.52 14.87
C VAL A 183 14.08 -15.13 13.90
N TYR A 184 13.31 -14.27 13.24
CA TYR A 184 12.39 -14.68 12.19
C TYR A 184 13.14 -15.00 10.89
N MET A 185 12.85 -16.17 10.32
CA MET A 185 13.59 -16.75 9.19
C MET A 185 12.77 -16.88 7.90
N GLY A 186 11.60 -16.23 7.86
CA GLY A 186 10.66 -16.37 6.74
C GLY A 186 9.79 -17.63 6.84
N ASN A 187 8.69 -17.64 6.05
CA ASN A 187 7.77 -18.78 5.97
C ASN A 187 7.22 -19.27 7.34
N GLY A 188 7.06 -18.34 8.30
CA GLY A 188 6.60 -18.69 9.65
C GLY A 188 7.62 -19.37 10.54
N ASN A 189 8.87 -19.50 10.12
CA ASN A 189 9.92 -20.13 10.91
C ASN A 189 10.56 -19.10 11.83
N TYR A 190 10.58 -19.40 13.12
CA TYR A 190 11.32 -18.68 14.15
C TYR A 190 12.44 -19.58 14.65
N GLY A 191 13.64 -19.00 14.71
CA GLY A 191 14.87 -19.71 15.03
C GLY A 191 15.53 -20.38 13.83
N MET A 192 16.86 -20.39 13.85
CA MET A 192 17.65 -20.91 12.72
C MET A 192 17.64 -22.44 12.64
N MET A 193 17.42 -23.17 13.78
CA MET A 193 17.24 -24.61 13.73
C MET A 193 15.94 -25.00 13.01
N SER A 194 14.85 -24.30 13.30
CA SER A 194 13.58 -24.49 12.58
C SER A 194 13.73 -24.19 11.09
N ALA A 195 14.46 -23.12 10.75
CA ALA A 195 14.76 -22.78 9.36
C ALA A 195 15.63 -23.81 8.67
N ALA A 196 16.63 -24.37 9.36
CA ALA A 196 17.45 -25.46 8.84
C ALA A 196 16.61 -26.70 8.49
N LYS A 197 15.67 -27.07 9.38
CA LYS A 197 14.70 -28.14 9.10
C LYS A 197 13.77 -27.80 7.95
N TYR A 198 13.26 -26.57 7.91
CA TYR A 198 12.36 -26.12 6.86
C TYR A 198 13.02 -26.08 5.49
N TYR A 199 14.15 -25.37 5.35
CA TYR A 199 14.79 -25.13 4.07
C TYR A 199 15.58 -26.36 3.58
N PHE A 200 16.20 -27.13 4.50
CA PHE A 200 17.17 -28.17 4.14
C PHE A 200 16.82 -29.57 4.68
N ASN A 201 15.83 -29.70 5.56
CA ASN A 201 15.52 -30.94 6.30
C ASN A 201 16.72 -31.48 7.10
N LYS A 202 17.60 -30.58 7.57
CA LYS A 202 18.82 -30.89 8.31
C LYS A 202 18.83 -30.19 9.67
N THR A 203 19.70 -30.65 10.59
CA THR A 203 20.08 -29.88 11.78
C THR A 203 21.17 -28.87 11.41
N LEU A 204 21.42 -27.87 12.28
CA LEU A 204 22.45 -26.84 12.04
C LEU A 204 23.85 -27.43 11.79
N ASN A 205 24.22 -28.50 12.53
CA ASN A 205 25.51 -29.18 12.40
C ASN A 205 25.67 -29.96 11.09
N GLN A 206 24.57 -30.25 10.36
CA GLN A 206 24.58 -30.98 9.09
C GLN A 206 24.63 -30.03 7.88
N LEU A 207 24.57 -28.72 8.10
CA LEU A 207 24.55 -27.74 7.01
C LEU A 207 25.96 -27.43 6.51
N SER A 208 26.10 -27.28 5.21
CA SER A 208 27.32 -26.81 4.55
C SER A 208 27.54 -25.31 4.76
N LEU A 209 28.77 -24.83 4.53
CA LEU A 209 29.12 -23.42 4.64
C LEU A 209 28.16 -22.49 3.85
N PRO A 210 27.84 -22.73 2.55
CA PRO A 210 26.89 -21.87 1.82
C PRO A 210 25.47 -21.90 2.39
N GLN A 211 25.02 -23.04 2.96
CA GLN A 211 23.71 -23.16 3.60
C GLN A 211 23.67 -22.37 4.93
N LEU A 212 24.73 -22.46 5.75
CA LEU A 212 24.85 -21.66 6.98
C LEU A 212 24.96 -20.15 6.69
N ALA A 213 25.70 -19.78 5.65
CA ALA A 213 25.79 -18.39 5.21
C ALA A 213 24.44 -17.84 4.70
N LEU A 214 23.65 -18.66 4.02
CA LEU A 214 22.27 -18.30 3.65
C LEU A 214 21.42 -18.04 4.89
N LEU A 215 21.41 -18.96 5.87
CA LEU A 215 20.66 -18.78 7.10
C LEU A 215 21.09 -17.51 7.86
N ALA A 216 22.38 -17.24 7.97
CA ALA A 216 22.88 -16.02 8.61
C ALA A 216 22.46 -14.74 7.87
N GLY A 217 22.20 -14.83 6.57
CA GLY A 217 21.79 -13.69 5.74
C GLY A 217 20.29 -13.33 5.78
N ILE A 218 19.43 -14.32 6.01
CA ILE A 218 17.96 -14.17 5.95
C ILE A 218 17.41 -13.13 6.95
N PRO A 219 17.88 -13.02 8.21
CA PRO A 219 17.25 -12.17 9.23
C PRO A 219 17.12 -10.70 8.88
N GLN A 220 17.97 -10.15 8.04
CA GLN A 220 17.89 -8.73 7.64
C GLN A 220 16.61 -8.41 6.87
N SER A 221 16.17 -9.34 6.01
CA SER A 221 14.93 -9.22 5.24
C SER A 221 14.35 -10.61 4.97
N PRO A 222 13.69 -11.24 5.97
CA PRO A 222 13.32 -12.65 5.90
C PRO A 222 12.43 -13.02 4.70
N ASN A 223 11.54 -12.12 4.32
CA ASN A 223 10.68 -12.31 3.15
C ASN A 223 11.39 -11.94 1.84
N GLY A 224 12.30 -10.95 1.86
CA GLY A 224 13.04 -10.49 0.66
C GLY A 224 14.23 -11.39 0.29
N TYR A 225 14.79 -12.16 1.24
CA TYR A 225 15.87 -13.12 1.01
C TYR A 225 15.39 -14.58 1.08
N ASN A 226 14.10 -14.78 0.82
CA ASN A 226 13.53 -16.11 0.74
C ASN A 226 14.05 -16.83 -0.52
N PRO A 227 14.78 -17.96 -0.41
CA PRO A 227 15.40 -18.63 -1.56
C PRO A 227 14.40 -19.22 -2.55
N TYR A 228 13.16 -19.49 -2.12
CA TYR A 228 12.11 -19.99 -2.98
C TYR A 228 11.41 -18.89 -3.79
N LEU A 229 11.29 -17.69 -3.22
CA LEU A 229 10.55 -16.57 -3.85
C LEU A 229 11.48 -15.63 -4.61
N TYR A 230 12.65 -15.36 -4.04
CA TYR A 230 13.60 -14.37 -4.53
C TYR A 230 15.03 -14.96 -4.55
N PRO A 231 15.28 -16.03 -5.37
CA PRO A 231 16.55 -16.75 -5.37
C PRO A 231 17.76 -15.86 -5.68
N GLN A 232 17.61 -14.85 -6.53
CA GLN A 232 18.70 -13.93 -6.87
C GLN A 232 19.08 -13.00 -5.71
N GLN A 233 18.08 -12.52 -4.98
CA GLN A 233 18.29 -11.69 -3.78
C GLN A 233 18.88 -12.53 -2.64
N ALA A 234 18.40 -13.75 -2.47
CA ALA A 234 18.95 -14.70 -1.51
C ALA A 234 20.41 -15.07 -1.83
N LEU A 235 20.72 -15.31 -3.10
CA LEU A 235 22.08 -15.56 -3.60
C LEU A 235 23.01 -14.36 -3.30
N TRP A 236 22.56 -13.17 -3.64
CA TRP A 236 23.31 -11.94 -3.40
C TRP A 236 23.60 -11.77 -1.89
N ARG A 237 22.60 -11.94 -1.01
CA ARG A 237 22.77 -11.79 0.44
C ARG A 237 23.68 -12.86 1.02
N ARG A 238 23.54 -14.13 0.63
CA ARG A 238 24.45 -15.21 0.99
C ARG A 238 25.90 -14.86 0.65
N ASN A 239 26.13 -14.37 -0.55
CA ASN A 239 27.46 -14.02 -1.01
C ASN A 239 28.04 -12.82 -0.25
N LEU A 240 27.21 -11.90 0.24
CA LEU A 240 27.66 -10.84 1.16
C LEU A 240 28.12 -11.42 2.50
N VAL A 241 27.39 -12.41 3.05
CA VAL A 241 27.81 -13.10 4.29
C VAL A 241 29.15 -13.78 4.10
N LEU A 242 29.32 -14.56 3.02
CA LEU A 242 30.58 -15.22 2.69
C LEU A 242 31.74 -14.22 2.53
N THR A 243 31.48 -13.09 1.89
CA THR A 243 32.46 -12.00 1.73
C THR A 243 32.85 -11.42 3.10
N ALA A 244 31.89 -11.22 3.98
CA ALA A 244 32.15 -10.74 5.33
C ALA A 244 32.97 -11.75 6.16
N MET A 245 32.65 -13.05 6.05
CA MET A 245 33.41 -14.12 6.70
C MET A 245 34.88 -14.14 6.23
N TYR A 246 35.10 -14.06 4.91
CA TYR A 246 36.45 -14.01 4.34
C TYR A 246 37.22 -12.76 4.82
N LYS A 247 36.62 -11.57 4.74
CA LYS A 247 37.24 -10.31 5.21
C LYS A 247 37.57 -10.32 6.71
N ASN A 248 36.83 -11.08 7.49
CA ASN A 248 37.05 -11.22 8.94
C ASN A 248 37.92 -12.46 9.30
N ASN A 249 38.60 -13.08 8.33
CA ASN A 249 39.47 -14.25 8.49
C ASN A 249 38.76 -15.45 9.18
N LYS A 250 37.47 -15.64 8.90
CA LYS A 250 36.67 -16.76 9.43
C LYS A 250 36.60 -17.95 8.45
N ILE A 251 36.94 -17.74 7.21
CA ILE A 251 37.12 -18.75 6.15
C ILE A 251 38.28 -18.33 5.27
N ASN A 252 38.97 -19.34 4.67
CA ASN A 252 40.04 -19.08 3.72
C ASN A 252 39.50 -18.79 2.30
N TYR A 253 40.39 -18.41 1.38
CA TYR A 253 40.01 -18.04 0.03
C TYR A 253 39.38 -19.20 -0.75
N GLN A 254 39.87 -20.42 -0.60
CA GLN A 254 39.35 -21.61 -1.29
C GLN A 254 37.93 -21.94 -0.82
N GLU A 255 37.69 -21.89 0.50
CA GLU A 255 36.35 -22.07 1.10
C GLU A 255 35.39 -20.98 0.60
N PHE A 256 35.84 -19.72 0.54
CA PHE A 256 35.05 -18.59 0.05
C PHE A 256 34.62 -18.80 -1.40
N ILE A 257 35.55 -19.10 -2.31
CA ILE A 257 35.24 -19.25 -3.73
C ILE A 257 34.32 -20.46 -3.97
N THR A 258 34.63 -21.61 -3.31
CA THR A 258 33.79 -22.82 -3.42
C THR A 258 32.36 -22.54 -2.96
N ALA A 259 32.20 -21.93 -1.78
CA ALA A 259 30.88 -21.62 -1.24
C ALA A 259 30.11 -20.57 -2.07
N LYS A 260 30.81 -19.58 -2.64
CA LYS A 260 30.24 -18.54 -3.49
C LYS A 260 29.69 -19.10 -4.81
N ASN A 261 30.37 -20.08 -5.39
CA ASN A 261 29.99 -20.73 -6.65
C ASN A 261 28.91 -21.79 -6.48
N THR A 262 28.62 -22.22 -5.24
CA THR A 262 27.52 -23.19 -4.97
C THR A 262 26.18 -22.58 -5.37
N PRO A 263 25.32 -23.26 -6.14
CA PRO A 263 23.98 -22.78 -6.47
C PRO A 263 23.13 -22.47 -5.24
N ILE A 264 22.24 -21.46 -5.32
CA ILE A 264 21.38 -21.12 -4.19
C ILE A 264 20.36 -22.22 -3.87
N SER A 265 20.03 -23.03 -4.84
CA SER A 265 19.13 -24.19 -4.70
C SER A 265 19.78 -25.43 -4.09
N ASP A 266 21.09 -25.39 -3.84
CA ASP A 266 21.83 -26.54 -3.29
C ASP A 266 21.25 -27.00 -1.95
N GLY A 267 20.75 -28.25 -1.94
CA GLY A 267 20.16 -28.89 -0.77
C GLY A 267 18.82 -28.33 -0.31
N LEU A 268 18.21 -27.37 -1.02
CA LEU A 268 16.87 -26.90 -0.67
C LEU A 268 15.83 -28.01 -0.86
N VAL A 269 14.97 -28.18 0.13
CA VAL A 269 13.84 -29.13 0.06
C VAL A 269 12.88 -28.69 -1.04
N PRO A 270 12.51 -29.59 -1.98
CA PRO A 270 11.53 -29.25 -3.01
C PRO A 270 10.21 -28.72 -2.42
N GLN A 271 9.67 -27.62 -2.95
CA GLN A 271 8.44 -26.98 -2.43
C GLN A 271 7.26 -27.95 -2.32
N LYS A 272 7.13 -28.92 -3.21
CA LYS A 272 6.10 -29.97 -3.15
C LYS A 272 6.18 -30.81 -1.87
N LYS A 273 7.40 -31.10 -1.37
CA LYS A 273 7.62 -31.85 -0.10
C LYS A 273 7.31 -30.99 1.12
N LEU A 274 7.57 -29.68 1.06
CA LEU A 274 7.20 -28.75 2.14
C LEU A 274 5.70 -28.67 2.38
N GLN A 275 4.88 -28.86 1.36
CA GLN A 275 3.42 -28.91 1.47
C GLN A 275 2.92 -30.09 2.30
N LEU A 276 3.69 -31.17 2.38
CA LEU A 276 3.36 -32.39 3.13
C LEU A 276 3.87 -32.35 4.58
N GLN A 277 4.90 -31.54 4.88
CA GLN A 277 5.53 -31.47 6.19
C GLN A 277 4.99 -30.37 7.12
N ASN A 278 4.30 -29.36 6.54
CA ASN A 278 3.75 -28.27 7.34
C ASN A 278 2.38 -28.64 7.92
N HIS A 279 2.37 -29.19 9.12
CA HIS A 279 1.16 -29.36 9.94
C HIS A 279 0.52 -28.04 10.38
N THR A 280 1.17 -26.89 10.22
CA THR A 280 0.55 -25.57 10.25
C THR A 280 0.12 -25.22 8.85
N LYS A 281 -1.11 -25.56 8.52
CA LYS A 281 -1.77 -25.17 7.28
C LYS A 281 -1.71 -23.65 7.16
N ILE A 282 -0.78 -23.12 6.32
CA ILE A 282 -0.72 -21.68 6.03
C ILE A 282 -2.10 -21.29 5.55
N ASN A 283 -2.80 -20.51 6.33
CA ASN A 283 -4.11 -20.02 5.94
C ASN A 283 -3.91 -18.82 5.01
N LYS A 284 -3.64 -19.12 3.72
CA LYS A 284 -3.44 -18.10 2.67
C LYS A 284 -4.55 -17.05 2.61
N ILE A 285 -5.73 -17.40 3.10
CA ILE A 285 -6.89 -16.53 3.11
C ILE A 285 -6.67 -15.36 4.07
N THR A 286 -6.00 -15.59 5.19
CA THR A 286 -5.86 -14.63 6.29
C THR A 286 -4.42 -14.18 6.54
N ASP A 287 -3.45 -14.65 5.75
CA ASP A 287 -2.01 -14.49 6.00
C ASP A 287 -1.59 -13.02 6.26
N ASN A 288 -1.87 -12.11 5.32
CA ASN A 288 -1.52 -10.70 5.47
C ASN A 288 -2.25 -10.04 6.65
N TYR A 289 -3.53 -10.38 6.86
CA TYR A 289 -4.29 -9.85 7.99
C TYR A 289 -3.69 -10.30 9.33
N VAL A 290 -3.33 -11.58 9.45
CA VAL A 290 -2.69 -12.15 10.65
C VAL A 290 -1.33 -11.53 10.90
N GLU A 291 -0.54 -11.26 9.85
CA GLU A 291 0.73 -10.54 9.95
C GLU A 291 0.53 -9.17 10.63
N GLU A 292 -0.47 -8.40 10.20
CA GLU A 292 -0.76 -7.09 10.78
C GLU A 292 -1.31 -7.18 12.21
N VAL A 293 -2.08 -8.22 12.52
CA VAL A 293 -2.49 -8.52 13.92
C VAL A 293 -1.26 -8.74 14.80
N VAL A 294 -0.33 -9.56 14.36
CA VAL A 294 0.94 -9.82 15.08
C VAL A 294 1.72 -8.51 15.28
N ASN A 295 1.84 -7.70 14.24
CA ASN A 295 2.49 -6.40 14.29
C ASN A 295 1.79 -5.44 15.27
N GLU A 296 0.46 -5.43 15.30
CA GLU A 296 -0.33 -4.56 16.18
C GLU A 296 -0.19 -4.99 17.66
N VAL A 297 -0.18 -6.31 17.97
CA VAL A 297 0.10 -6.81 19.33
C VAL A 297 1.48 -6.36 19.80
N LYS A 298 2.51 -6.56 18.98
CA LYS A 298 3.86 -6.13 19.30
C LYS A 298 3.95 -4.63 19.60
N ASN A 299 3.24 -3.82 18.79
CA ASN A 299 3.28 -2.36 18.92
C ASN A 299 2.50 -1.82 20.11
N LYS A 300 1.35 -2.43 20.46
CA LYS A 300 0.46 -1.96 21.53
C LYS A 300 0.81 -2.53 22.90
N MET A 301 1.23 -3.80 22.92
CA MET A 301 1.44 -4.55 24.17
C MET A 301 2.91 -4.82 24.46
N HIS A 302 3.79 -4.63 23.47
CA HIS A 302 5.19 -5.06 23.53
C HIS A 302 5.34 -6.58 23.82
N LEU A 303 4.29 -7.36 23.45
CA LEU A 303 4.24 -8.81 23.52
C LEU A 303 4.60 -9.42 22.17
N ASN A 304 5.22 -10.58 22.17
CA ASN A 304 5.41 -11.38 20.97
C ASN A 304 4.38 -12.52 20.93
N PRO A 305 3.39 -12.49 20.02
CA PRO A 305 2.34 -13.50 19.97
C PRO A 305 2.86 -14.92 19.70
N PHE A 306 4.09 -15.06 19.20
CA PHE A 306 4.69 -16.38 18.98
C PHE A 306 5.28 -17.00 20.26
N THR A 307 5.43 -16.22 21.31
CA THR A 307 6.07 -16.64 22.57
C THR A 307 5.21 -16.40 23.80
N GLU A 308 3.98 -15.92 23.60
CA GLU A 308 3.04 -15.60 24.68
C GLU A 308 1.74 -16.38 24.49
N ASN A 309 1.28 -17.03 25.57
CA ASN A 309 -0.01 -17.77 25.57
C ASN A 309 -1.17 -16.76 25.70
N ILE A 310 -1.53 -16.09 24.61
CA ILE A 310 -2.57 -15.08 24.61
C ILE A 310 -3.69 -15.42 23.61
N LYS A 311 -4.91 -14.95 23.90
CA LYS A 311 -6.04 -15.02 22.98
C LYS A 311 -6.25 -13.65 22.35
N ILE A 312 -6.18 -13.58 21.01
CA ILE A 312 -6.28 -12.34 20.25
C ILE A 312 -7.58 -12.36 19.45
N TYR A 313 -8.51 -11.48 19.79
CA TYR A 313 -9.78 -11.33 19.09
C TYR A 313 -9.67 -10.14 18.12
N THR A 314 -9.89 -10.40 16.86
CA THR A 314 -9.72 -9.43 15.79
C THR A 314 -11.03 -8.82 15.31
N ASN A 315 -10.92 -7.85 14.41
CA ASN A 315 -12.05 -7.25 13.71
C ASN A 315 -12.39 -7.98 12.39
N LEU A 316 -11.66 -9.04 12.03
CA LEU A 316 -11.81 -9.76 10.78
C LEU A 316 -13.20 -10.38 10.63
N ASN A 317 -13.88 -10.09 9.54
CA ASN A 317 -15.01 -10.87 9.08
C ASN A 317 -14.51 -12.01 8.19
N LEU A 318 -14.44 -13.22 8.71
CA LEU A 318 -13.84 -14.36 8.02
C LEU A 318 -14.56 -14.73 6.71
N ASN A 319 -15.88 -14.57 6.66
CA ASN A 319 -16.65 -14.87 5.43
C ASN A 319 -16.36 -13.85 4.34
N LEU A 320 -16.27 -12.58 4.71
CA LEU A 320 -15.89 -11.50 3.81
C LEU A 320 -14.44 -11.67 3.31
N GLN A 321 -13.53 -12.06 4.20
CA GLN A 321 -12.14 -12.37 3.87
C GLN A 321 -12.02 -13.55 2.88
N LYS A 322 -12.80 -14.62 3.10
CA LYS A 322 -12.86 -15.75 2.16
C LYS A 322 -13.36 -15.30 0.79
N LYS A 323 -14.39 -14.45 0.76
CA LYS A 323 -14.92 -13.89 -0.48
C LYS A 323 -13.89 -13.02 -1.20
N LEU A 324 -13.21 -12.11 -0.48
CA LEU A 324 -12.13 -11.29 -1.00
C LEU A 324 -11.00 -12.15 -1.60
N TYR A 325 -10.58 -13.20 -0.88
CA TYR A 325 -9.57 -14.11 -1.38
C TYR A 325 -9.99 -14.81 -2.69
N GLN A 326 -11.25 -15.24 -2.79
CA GLN A 326 -11.80 -15.84 -4.01
C GLN A 326 -11.80 -14.83 -5.18
N ILE A 327 -12.26 -13.59 -4.96
CA ILE A 327 -12.29 -12.54 -5.96
C ILE A 327 -10.89 -12.29 -6.54
N VAL A 328 -9.88 -12.21 -5.67
CA VAL A 328 -8.51 -11.86 -6.07
C VAL A 328 -7.75 -13.05 -6.65
N ASN A 329 -7.97 -14.28 -6.18
CA ASN A 329 -7.15 -15.43 -6.54
C ASN A 329 -7.80 -16.40 -7.54
N THR A 330 -9.03 -16.11 -8.00
CA THR A 330 -9.68 -16.85 -9.08
C THR A 330 -10.07 -15.89 -10.22
N ASN A 331 -10.43 -16.42 -11.39
CA ASN A 331 -10.95 -15.63 -12.49
C ASN A 331 -12.50 -15.66 -12.55
N ASN A 332 -13.17 -16.14 -11.48
CA ASN A 332 -14.64 -16.29 -11.45
C ASN A 332 -15.38 -14.94 -11.31
N TYR A 333 -14.72 -13.91 -10.82
CA TYR A 333 -15.31 -12.60 -10.52
C TYR A 333 -14.68 -11.46 -11.29
N VAL A 334 -13.38 -11.56 -11.55
CA VAL A 334 -12.57 -10.56 -12.22
C VAL A 334 -11.61 -11.27 -13.16
N ASN A 335 -11.49 -10.79 -14.38
CA ASN A 335 -10.60 -11.40 -15.37
C ASN A 335 -9.20 -10.78 -15.27
N PHE A 336 -8.24 -11.54 -14.74
CA PHE A 336 -6.86 -11.10 -14.58
C PHE A 336 -6.00 -11.46 -15.79
N PRO A 337 -5.16 -10.54 -16.30
CA PRO A 337 -4.39 -10.76 -17.53
C PRO A 337 -3.30 -11.85 -17.38
N ASN A 338 -2.76 -12.01 -16.19
CA ASN A 338 -1.71 -12.99 -15.88
C ASN A 338 -1.53 -13.16 -14.36
N ASN A 339 -0.67 -14.09 -13.95
CA ASN A 339 -0.41 -14.35 -12.53
C ASN A 339 0.59 -13.39 -11.88
N LYS A 340 1.24 -12.49 -12.63
CA LYS A 340 2.20 -11.51 -12.12
C LYS A 340 1.54 -10.23 -11.62
N LEU A 341 0.32 -9.91 -12.13
CA LEU A 341 -0.45 -8.79 -11.65
C LEU A 341 -0.75 -8.96 -10.16
N GLN A 342 -0.42 -7.96 -9.38
CA GLN A 342 -0.63 -7.92 -7.94
C GLN A 342 -1.83 -7.06 -7.57
N VAL A 343 -2.36 -7.33 -6.37
CA VAL A 343 -3.55 -6.67 -5.84
C VAL A 343 -3.33 -6.40 -4.35
N ALA A 344 -3.74 -5.23 -3.90
CA ALA A 344 -3.94 -4.95 -2.48
C ALA A 344 -5.35 -4.40 -2.26
N VAL A 345 -6.02 -4.87 -1.22
CA VAL A 345 -7.38 -4.42 -0.85
C VAL A 345 -7.44 -4.25 0.65
N THR A 346 -8.03 -3.14 1.08
CA THR A 346 -8.38 -2.90 2.47
C THR A 346 -9.84 -2.50 2.57
N MET A 347 -10.59 -3.16 3.48
CA MET A 347 -11.98 -2.84 3.78
C MET A 347 -12.12 -2.42 5.24
N ILE A 348 -12.69 -1.22 5.46
CA ILE A 348 -12.81 -0.58 6.78
C ILE A 348 -14.28 -0.31 7.08
N ASN A 349 -14.69 -0.54 8.33
CA ASN A 349 -15.97 -0.08 8.86
C ASN A 349 -15.88 1.43 9.16
N PRO A 350 -16.69 2.28 8.50
CA PRO A 350 -16.57 3.73 8.60
C PRO A 350 -16.98 4.30 9.97
N ASN A 351 -17.71 3.56 10.77
CA ASN A 351 -18.24 4.05 12.05
C ASN A 351 -17.23 3.92 13.21
N ASN A 352 -16.12 3.17 13.01
CA ASN A 352 -15.20 2.88 14.10
C ASN A 352 -13.74 2.62 13.68
N GLY A 353 -13.43 2.61 12.38
CA GLY A 353 -12.09 2.37 11.86
C GLY A 353 -11.60 0.91 11.92
N LYS A 354 -12.48 -0.06 12.20
CA LYS A 354 -12.14 -1.49 12.21
C LYS A 354 -11.81 -1.97 10.82
N ILE A 355 -10.62 -2.58 10.62
CA ILE A 355 -10.28 -3.29 9.39
C ILE A 355 -10.98 -4.64 9.42
N ILE A 356 -11.95 -4.85 8.51
CA ILE A 356 -12.82 -6.03 8.51
C ILE A 356 -12.43 -7.07 7.47
N ALA A 357 -11.64 -6.69 6.46
CA ALA A 357 -11.01 -7.60 5.49
C ALA A 357 -9.78 -6.91 4.88
N GLU A 358 -8.75 -7.69 4.55
CA GLU A 358 -7.53 -7.19 3.90
C GLU A 358 -6.82 -8.29 3.12
N ILE A 359 -6.27 -7.94 1.96
CA ILE A 359 -5.34 -8.77 1.21
C ILE A 359 -4.23 -7.89 0.62
N GLY A 360 -2.98 -8.34 0.74
CA GLY A 360 -1.80 -7.60 0.27
C GLY A 360 -1.06 -8.26 -0.89
N GLY A 361 -1.65 -9.29 -1.51
CA GLY A 361 -1.03 -9.96 -2.65
C GLY A 361 -1.96 -10.94 -3.36
N ARG A 362 -1.65 -11.23 -4.63
CA ARG A 362 -2.36 -12.18 -5.48
C ARG A 362 -1.43 -13.32 -5.91
N LYS A 363 -1.95 -14.55 -5.94
CA LYS A 363 -1.18 -15.76 -6.32
C LYS A 363 0.16 -15.88 -5.58
N VAL A 364 0.17 -15.43 -4.33
CA VAL A 364 1.33 -15.56 -3.43
C VAL A 364 1.58 -17.05 -3.19
N GLY A 365 2.83 -17.48 -3.26
CA GLY A 365 3.22 -18.87 -3.03
C GLY A 365 2.90 -19.36 -1.62
N ASN A 366 3.40 -20.53 -1.24
CA ASN A 366 3.26 -21.08 0.12
C ASN A 366 4.25 -20.40 1.08
N VAL A 367 4.02 -19.11 1.35
CA VAL A 367 4.85 -18.28 2.22
C VAL A 367 3.96 -17.72 3.30
N MET A 368 4.36 -17.86 4.55
CA MET A 368 3.71 -17.20 5.67
C MET A 368 4.24 -15.77 5.79
N PHE A 369 3.34 -14.81 6.01
CA PHE A 369 3.64 -13.38 6.09
C PHE A 369 4.31 -12.87 4.81
N GLY A 370 3.66 -13.16 3.68
CA GLY A 370 4.06 -12.68 2.36
C GLY A 370 4.04 -11.15 2.30
N TYR A 371 4.74 -10.60 1.29
CA TYR A 371 4.82 -9.14 1.10
C TYR A 371 3.44 -8.49 1.08
N ASN A 372 3.09 -7.75 2.14
CA ASN A 372 1.79 -7.13 2.33
C ASN A 372 1.75 -5.72 1.70
N ARG A 373 1.25 -5.63 0.46
CA ARG A 373 1.15 -4.35 -0.27
C ARG A 373 0.05 -3.44 0.27
N ALA A 374 -0.86 -3.97 1.10
CA ALA A 374 -1.95 -3.17 1.67
C ALA A 374 -1.46 -2.12 2.68
N VAL A 375 -0.32 -2.35 3.32
CA VAL A 375 0.26 -1.46 4.34
C VAL A 375 1.50 -0.69 3.87
N ILE A 376 1.97 -0.93 2.64
CA ILE A 376 3.18 -0.30 2.11
C ILE A 376 2.84 1.04 1.47
N THR A 377 3.64 2.07 1.80
CA THR A 377 3.47 3.46 1.38
C THR A 377 4.52 3.88 0.35
N ASN A 378 4.62 3.17 -0.76
CA ASN A 378 5.55 3.48 -1.85
C ASN A 378 4.87 3.43 -3.24
N GLN A 379 3.55 3.54 -3.25
CA GLN A 379 2.73 3.50 -4.45
C GLN A 379 1.83 4.73 -4.48
N SER A 380 1.95 5.53 -5.53
CA SER A 380 1.11 6.70 -5.71
C SER A 380 -0.34 6.28 -5.92
N ASN A 381 -1.26 6.89 -5.18
CA ASN A 381 -2.69 6.65 -5.30
C ASN A 381 -3.36 7.40 -6.47
N GLY A 382 -2.59 8.19 -7.21
CA GLY A 382 -3.10 8.94 -8.34
C GLY A 382 -4.30 9.83 -7.96
N SER A 383 -5.31 9.83 -8.80
CA SER A 383 -6.48 10.73 -8.66
C SER A 383 -7.38 10.43 -7.45
N THR A 384 -7.17 9.36 -6.66
CA THR A 384 -7.88 9.19 -5.38
C THR A 384 -7.42 10.22 -4.35
N MET A 385 -6.30 10.91 -4.58
CA MET A 385 -5.83 12.02 -3.76
C MET A 385 -6.67 13.30 -3.92
N LYS A 386 -7.35 13.52 -5.05
CA LYS A 386 -8.06 14.78 -5.35
C LYS A 386 -9.12 15.19 -4.32
N PRO A 387 -10.00 14.30 -3.82
CA PRO A 387 -10.91 14.65 -2.73
C PRO A 387 -10.17 15.01 -1.45
N ILE A 388 -9.01 14.39 -1.20
CA ILE A 388 -8.23 14.51 0.04
C ILE A 388 -7.41 15.81 0.06
N MET A 389 -6.74 16.15 -1.04
CA MET A 389 -5.74 17.23 -1.04
C MET A 389 -6.20 18.50 -1.77
N ASP A 390 -7.16 18.40 -2.70
CA ASP A 390 -7.58 19.52 -3.53
C ASP A 390 -8.97 20.02 -3.12
N TYR A 391 -10.01 19.22 -3.35
CA TYR A 391 -11.40 19.68 -3.25
C TYR A 391 -11.95 19.69 -1.82
N GLY A 392 -11.56 18.72 -0.98
CA GLY A 392 -11.91 18.72 0.45
C GLY A 392 -11.46 20.00 1.17
N PRO A 393 -10.17 20.36 1.11
CA PRO A 393 -9.69 21.62 1.65
C PRO A 393 -10.34 22.87 1.06
N ALA A 394 -10.73 22.85 -0.24
CA ALA A 394 -11.40 23.98 -0.87
C ALA A 394 -12.76 24.27 -0.24
N ILE A 395 -13.54 23.22 0.03
CA ILE A 395 -14.81 23.34 0.70
C ILE A 395 -14.60 23.69 2.19
N GLU A 396 -13.68 22.99 2.89
CA GLU A 396 -13.45 23.13 4.32
C GLU A 396 -13.02 24.54 4.72
N TYR A 397 -12.04 25.10 4.00
CA TYR A 397 -11.41 26.36 4.40
C TYR A 397 -11.87 27.60 3.64
N ASN A 398 -12.45 27.41 2.44
CA ASN A 398 -12.84 28.52 1.58
C ASN A 398 -14.34 28.51 1.26
N ASN A 399 -15.13 27.58 1.84
CA ASN A 399 -16.57 27.41 1.63
C ASN A 399 -16.98 27.36 0.13
N TRP A 400 -16.13 26.72 -0.70
CA TRP A 400 -16.46 26.58 -2.12
C TRP A 400 -17.68 25.70 -2.32
N SER A 401 -18.55 26.10 -3.26
CA SER A 401 -19.70 25.31 -3.69
C SER A 401 -19.29 24.24 -4.69
N THR A 402 -20.14 23.24 -4.91
CA THR A 402 -19.93 22.26 -5.99
C THR A 402 -20.04 22.89 -7.38
N TYR A 403 -20.66 24.07 -7.48
CA TYR A 403 -20.71 24.89 -8.70
C TYR A 403 -19.46 25.73 -8.93
N THR A 404 -18.57 25.89 -7.97
CA THR A 404 -17.39 26.76 -8.15
C THR A 404 -16.69 26.47 -9.47
N LEU A 405 -16.62 27.50 -10.34
CA LEU A 405 -16.04 27.40 -11.67
C LEU A 405 -14.51 27.42 -11.61
N ILE A 406 -13.90 26.46 -12.28
CA ILE A 406 -12.44 26.28 -12.32
C ILE A 406 -12.02 26.17 -13.79
N ASN A 407 -10.95 26.83 -14.17
CA ASN A 407 -10.45 26.80 -15.53
C ASN A 407 -9.73 25.48 -15.83
N ASP A 408 -10.20 24.77 -16.81
CA ASP A 408 -9.57 23.61 -17.43
C ASP A 408 -8.97 24.02 -18.78
N THR A 409 -7.87 24.78 -18.71
CA THR A 409 -7.15 25.38 -19.84
C THR A 409 -5.65 25.11 -19.66
N PRO A 410 -4.81 25.23 -20.69
CA PRO A 410 -3.37 24.97 -20.59
C PRO A 410 -2.75 25.56 -19.32
N TYR A 411 -1.98 24.73 -18.62
CA TYR A 411 -1.40 25.09 -17.32
C TYR A 411 0.04 24.57 -17.18
N LYS A 412 0.89 25.39 -16.55
CA LYS A 412 2.23 25.01 -16.10
C LYS A 412 2.29 25.12 -14.58
N TYR A 413 3.05 24.24 -13.96
CA TYR A 413 3.31 24.39 -12.51
C TYR A 413 4.01 25.73 -12.25
N PRO A 414 3.55 26.49 -11.26
CA PRO A 414 4.12 27.79 -10.92
C PRO A 414 5.64 27.73 -10.70
N GLY A 415 6.38 28.67 -11.25
CA GLY A 415 7.83 28.74 -11.16
C GLY A 415 8.60 27.68 -11.96
N THR A 416 7.91 26.93 -12.85
CA THR A 416 8.54 25.88 -13.67
C THR A 416 8.13 25.97 -15.14
N SER A 417 8.90 25.31 -16.02
CA SER A 417 8.53 25.08 -17.42
C SER A 417 7.62 23.85 -17.62
N THR A 418 7.37 23.07 -16.57
CA THR A 418 6.63 21.79 -16.64
C THR A 418 5.16 22.02 -16.93
N LYS A 419 4.69 21.52 -18.07
CA LYS A 419 3.29 21.54 -18.46
C LYS A 419 2.53 20.42 -17.71
N LEU A 420 1.30 20.73 -17.26
CA LEU A 420 0.35 19.76 -16.75
C LEU A 420 -0.67 19.45 -17.82
N TYR A 421 -1.01 18.18 -17.97
CA TYR A 421 -2.01 17.69 -18.91
C TYR A 421 -3.10 16.92 -18.17
N ASP A 422 -4.30 16.99 -18.71
CA ASP A 422 -5.36 16.06 -18.34
C ASP A 422 -5.16 14.70 -19.02
N TRP A 423 -5.78 13.67 -18.49
CA TRP A 423 -5.59 12.28 -18.92
C TRP A 423 -5.94 12.02 -20.40
N ASP A 424 -6.83 12.85 -20.99
CA ASP A 424 -7.28 12.79 -22.38
C ASP A 424 -6.61 13.82 -23.30
N HIS A 425 -5.70 14.63 -22.75
CA HIS A 425 -5.03 15.76 -23.43
C HIS A 425 -5.99 16.82 -24.00
N LYS A 426 -7.27 16.85 -23.55
CA LYS A 426 -8.26 17.85 -23.94
C LYS A 426 -8.42 18.92 -22.85
N TYR A 427 -9.01 20.04 -23.21
CA TYR A 427 -9.34 21.14 -22.31
C TYR A 427 -10.84 21.44 -22.40
N LEU A 428 -11.49 21.56 -21.24
CA LEU A 428 -12.95 21.74 -21.15
C LEU A 428 -13.39 23.21 -20.86
N GLY A 429 -12.41 24.14 -20.83
CA GLY A 429 -12.70 25.55 -20.53
C GLY A 429 -13.04 25.77 -19.04
N LYS A 430 -14.05 26.60 -18.77
CA LYS A 430 -14.57 26.78 -17.41
C LYS A 430 -15.56 25.67 -17.06
N ILE A 431 -15.26 24.88 -16.06
CA ILE A 431 -16.12 23.78 -15.58
C ILE A 431 -16.35 23.88 -14.08
N THR A 432 -17.46 23.31 -13.61
CA THR A 432 -17.79 23.26 -12.19
C THR A 432 -16.83 22.34 -11.43
N MET A 433 -16.63 22.58 -10.12
CA MET A 433 -15.88 21.68 -9.24
C MET A 433 -16.43 20.25 -9.31
N ARG A 434 -17.76 20.08 -9.33
CA ARG A 434 -18.41 18.78 -9.52
C ARG A 434 -17.93 18.10 -10.79
N LYS A 435 -18.05 18.76 -11.95
CA LYS A 435 -17.62 18.21 -13.25
C LYS A 435 -16.12 17.88 -13.25
N ALA A 436 -15.31 18.76 -12.67
CA ALA A 436 -13.85 18.55 -12.56
C ALA A 436 -13.48 17.31 -11.74
N LEU A 437 -14.13 17.09 -10.58
CA LEU A 437 -13.88 15.94 -9.72
C LEU A 437 -14.42 14.64 -10.34
N VAL A 438 -15.66 14.68 -10.86
CA VAL A 438 -16.31 13.51 -11.47
C VAL A 438 -15.53 13.02 -12.69
N LEU A 439 -15.10 13.93 -13.58
CA LEU A 439 -14.28 13.59 -14.75
C LEU A 439 -12.79 13.47 -14.45
N SER A 440 -12.41 13.57 -13.18
CA SER A 440 -11.01 13.39 -12.74
C SER A 440 -10.00 14.31 -13.43
N ARG A 441 -10.36 15.57 -13.74
CA ARG A 441 -9.48 16.52 -14.41
C ARG A 441 -8.28 16.88 -13.52
N ASN A 442 -7.08 16.88 -14.10
CA ASN A 442 -5.83 17.16 -13.37
C ASN A 442 -5.60 18.67 -13.21
N ILE A 443 -5.81 19.43 -14.29
CA ILE A 443 -5.57 20.88 -14.31
C ILE A 443 -6.47 21.60 -13.31
N PRO A 444 -7.80 21.39 -13.29
CA PRO A 444 -8.65 21.98 -12.27
C PRO A 444 -8.28 21.60 -10.83
N ALA A 445 -7.85 20.34 -10.59
CA ALA A 445 -7.42 19.87 -9.29
C ALA A 445 -6.19 20.66 -8.79
N ILE A 446 -5.13 20.74 -9.59
CA ILE A 446 -3.92 21.48 -9.23
C ILE A 446 -4.14 22.99 -9.14
N ARG A 447 -4.98 23.57 -9.99
CA ARG A 447 -5.38 24.99 -9.85
C ARG A 447 -6.11 25.23 -8.53
N THR A 448 -6.97 24.31 -8.13
CA THR A 448 -7.66 24.35 -6.83
C THR A 448 -6.65 24.29 -5.69
N LEU A 449 -5.77 23.30 -5.69
CA LEU A 449 -4.71 23.15 -4.66
C LEU A 449 -3.82 24.42 -4.58
N HIS A 450 -3.39 24.92 -5.72
CA HIS A 450 -2.57 26.14 -5.76
C HIS A 450 -3.30 27.35 -5.14
N LYS A 451 -4.62 27.52 -5.46
CA LYS A 451 -5.45 28.61 -4.92
C LYS A 451 -5.71 28.49 -3.41
N ILE A 452 -5.87 27.27 -2.90
CA ILE A 452 -6.05 27.00 -1.46
C ILE A 452 -4.75 27.21 -0.70
N GLY A 453 -3.63 26.84 -1.31
CA GLY A 453 -2.29 26.83 -0.75
C GLY A 453 -1.95 25.50 -0.05
N LEU A 454 -0.74 25.06 -0.30
CA LEU A 454 -0.22 23.76 0.15
C LEU A 454 -0.30 23.55 1.67
N LYS A 455 -0.10 24.60 2.48
CA LYS A 455 -0.17 24.53 3.96
C LYS A 455 -1.55 24.09 4.46
N LYS A 456 -2.64 24.63 3.87
CA LYS A 456 -4.02 24.23 4.21
C LYS A 456 -4.31 22.80 3.77
N ALA A 457 -3.88 22.43 2.56
CA ALA A 457 -4.05 21.09 2.02
C ALA A 457 -3.34 20.04 2.89
N LEU A 458 -2.07 20.26 3.24
CA LEU A 458 -1.31 19.37 4.13
C LEU A 458 -1.93 19.25 5.53
N ARG A 459 -2.48 20.33 6.09
CA ARG A 459 -3.23 20.24 7.35
C ARG A 459 -4.44 19.32 7.23
N PHE A 460 -5.15 19.41 6.12
CA PHE A 460 -6.32 18.57 5.86
C PHE A 460 -5.93 17.10 5.68
N THR A 461 -4.90 16.79 4.88
CA THR A 461 -4.41 15.43 4.68
C THR A 461 -3.89 14.81 5.98
N ASN A 462 -3.18 15.58 6.81
CA ASN A 462 -2.71 15.13 8.13
C ASN A 462 -3.89 14.79 9.07
N GLY A 463 -4.97 15.58 9.01
CA GLY A 463 -6.22 15.30 9.73
C GLY A 463 -6.88 13.99 9.29
N LEU A 464 -6.61 13.53 8.07
CA LEU A 464 -7.07 12.26 7.51
C LEU A 464 -6.05 11.11 7.65
N GLY A 465 -5.01 11.30 8.46
CA GLY A 465 -4.00 10.28 8.75
C GLY A 465 -2.93 10.09 7.68
N ILE A 466 -2.89 10.96 6.66
CA ILE A 466 -1.88 10.93 5.59
C ILE A 466 -0.85 12.03 5.85
N ASN A 467 0.32 11.61 6.36
CA ASN A 467 1.45 12.50 6.64
C ASN A 467 2.48 12.36 5.51
N LEU A 468 2.43 13.27 4.53
CA LEU A 468 3.34 13.23 3.39
C LEU A 468 4.77 13.62 3.82
N PRO A 469 5.81 12.89 3.38
CA PRO A 469 7.20 13.28 3.59
C PRO A 469 7.52 14.58 2.86
N LYS A 470 8.57 15.32 3.29
CA LYS A 470 8.92 16.64 2.73
C LYS A 470 9.04 16.63 1.19
N ARG A 471 9.59 15.55 0.61
CA ARG A 471 9.73 15.39 -0.86
C ARG A 471 8.39 15.36 -1.61
N GLU A 472 7.30 15.01 -0.93
CA GLU A 472 5.94 14.94 -1.48
C GLU A 472 5.05 16.11 -1.06
N GLN A 473 5.56 17.07 -0.32
CA GLN A 473 4.84 18.29 0.03
C GLN A 473 4.92 19.32 -1.09
N VAL A 474 4.41 18.95 -2.27
CA VAL A 474 4.46 19.71 -3.53
C VAL A 474 3.10 19.71 -4.22
N LEU A 475 2.87 20.63 -5.17
CA LEU A 475 1.58 20.73 -5.88
C LEU A 475 1.23 19.46 -6.66
N SER A 476 2.21 18.77 -7.25
CA SER A 476 1.92 17.54 -8.00
C SER A 476 1.32 16.42 -7.15
N SER A 477 1.51 16.44 -5.83
CA SER A 477 0.92 15.46 -4.93
C SER A 477 -0.60 15.57 -4.81
N GLY A 478 -1.22 16.67 -5.27
CA GLY A 478 -2.67 16.77 -5.40
C GLY A 478 -3.29 15.77 -6.38
N ILE A 479 -2.51 15.31 -7.37
CA ILE A 479 -2.94 14.28 -8.32
C ILE A 479 -2.31 12.91 -8.07
N GLY A 480 -1.71 12.70 -6.90
CA GLY A 480 -1.19 11.42 -6.43
C GLY A 480 0.03 11.56 -5.54
N ALA A 481 -0.01 10.88 -4.40
CA ALA A 481 1.08 10.75 -3.44
C ALA A 481 1.22 9.30 -2.98
N ASP A 482 2.38 8.95 -2.45
CA ASP A 482 2.68 7.60 -1.98
C ASP A 482 1.89 7.26 -0.71
N VAL A 483 0.92 6.36 -0.82
CA VAL A 483 0.08 5.89 0.29
C VAL A 483 -0.17 4.39 0.20
N SER A 484 -0.67 3.80 1.28
CA SER A 484 -1.16 2.42 1.32
C SER A 484 -2.67 2.35 1.14
N THR A 485 -3.23 1.18 0.78
CA THR A 485 -4.69 1.01 0.71
C THR A 485 -5.36 1.21 2.07
N VAL A 486 -4.65 0.90 3.18
CA VAL A 486 -5.12 1.19 4.54
C VAL A 486 -5.26 2.69 4.78
N GLN A 487 -4.27 3.50 4.37
CA GLN A 487 -4.32 4.95 4.55
C GLN A 487 -5.36 5.60 3.65
N ASP A 488 -5.44 5.18 2.39
CA ASP A 488 -6.40 5.72 1.43
C ASP A 488 -7.84 5.39 1.87
N ALA A 489 -8.14 4.13 2.24
CA ALA A 489 -9.43 3.74 2.80
C ALA A 489 -9.79 4.53 4.07
N ALA A 490 -8.85 4.70 5.00
CA ALA A 490 -9.07 5.42 6.25
C ALA A 490 -9.36 6.92 6.04
N ALA A 491 -8.76 7.54 5.02
CA ALA A 491 -9.06 8.92 4.65
C ALA A 491 -10.49 9.05 4.12
N TYR A 492 -10.94 8.10 3.29
CA TYR A 492 -12.30 8.09 2.74
C TYR A 492 -13.38 7.75 3.79
N VAL A 493 -13.03 7.07 4.88
CA VAL A 493 -13.92 6.88 6.04
C VAL A 493 -14.50 8.20 6.52
N ALA A 494 -13.69 9.28 6.57
CA ALA A 494 -14.15 10.58 7.03
C ALA A 494 -15.15 11.24 6.05
N PHE A 495 -15.09 10.97 4.76
CA PHE A 495 -16.09 11.44 3.82
C PHE A 495 -17.42 10.72 4.01
N ASP A 496 -17.40 9.41 4.27
CA ASP A 496 -18.61 8.63 4.48
C ASP A 496 -19.37 9.02 5.75
N ASN A 497 -18.66 9.13 6.88
CA ASN A 497 -19.28 9.24 8.20
C ASN A 497 -19.54 10.68 8.68
N GLY A 498 -19.48 11.66 7.77
CA GLY A 498 -19.74 13.05 8.08
C GLY A 498 -18.56 13.78 8.74
N GLY A 499 -17.33 13.35 8.49
CA GLY A 499 -16.12 14.10 8.78
C GLY A 499 -15.30 13.63 9.98
N THR A 500 -15.53 12.42 10.47
CA THR A 500 -14.75 11.84 11.59
C THR A 500 -13.71 10.86 11.05
N TYR A 501 -12.44 11.12 11.32
CA TYR A 501 -11.37 10.17 11.05
C TYR A 501 -11.18 9.20 12.22
N TYR A 502 -11.05 7.91 11.89
CA TYR A 502 -10.66 6.86 12.82
C TYR A 502 -9.33 6.24 12.38
N LYS A 503 -8.36 6.18 13.29
CA LYS A 503 -7.13 5.42 13.03
C LYS A 503 -7.48 3.94 12.82
N PRO A 504 -7.14 3.34 11.68
CA PRO A 504 -7.46 1.93 11.41
C PRO A 504 -6.78 1.00 12.41
N PHE A 505 -7.45 -0.14 12.72
CA PHE A 505 -6.92 -1.14 13.64
C PHE A 505 -7.52 -2.52 13.40
N TYR A 506 -6.74 -3.56 13.77
CA TYR A 506 -7.07 -4.97 13.52
C TYR A 506 -7.63 -5.68 14.75
N ILE A 507 -7.19 -5.30 15.96
CA ILE A 507 -7.45 -6.02 17.21
C ILE A 507 -8.61 -5.40 17.97
N ASN A 508 -9.60 -6.23 18.34
CA ASN A 508 -10.71 -5.85 19.20
C ASN A 508 -10.34 -5.99 20.69
N LYS A 509 -9.81 -7.17 21.08
CA LYS A 509 -9.38 -7.44 22.45
C LYS A 509 -8.25 -8.46 22.51
N ILE A 510 -7.46 -8.40 23.57
CA ILE A 510 -6.44 -9.40 23.92
C ILE A 510 -6.74 -9.90 25.32
N VAL A 511 -6.69 -11.21 25.52
CA VAL A 511 -6.85 -11.87 26.83
C VAL A 511 -5.52 -12.54 27.17
N LEU A 512 -4.95 -12.18 28.30
CA LEU A 512 -3.73 -12.77 28.85
C LEU A 512 -4.02 -14.10 29.56
N PRO A 513 -2.99 -14.91 29.85
CA PRO A 513 -3.15 -16.19 30.54
C PRO A 513 -3.82 -16.10 31.93
N ASP A 514 -3.62 -14.99 32.62
CA ASP A 514 -4.22 -14.70 33.93
C ASP A 514 -5.69 -14.22 33.85
N GLY A 515 -6.27 -14.17 32.62
CA GLY A 515 -7.64 -13.70 32.36
C GLY A 515 -7.76 -12.19 32.18
N THR A 516 -6.66 -11.43 32.39
CA THR A 516 -6.66 -9.98 32.16
C THR A 516 -7.02 -9.66 30.70
N THR A 517 -7.99 -8.77 30.51
CA THR A 517 -8.51 -8.44 29.19
C THR A 517 -8.23 -6.99 28.82
N TYR A 518 -7.55 -6.77 27.73
CA TYR A 518 -7.33 -5.46 27.09
C TYR A 518 -8.27 -5.30 25.90
N ARG A 519 -9.10 -4.26 25.92
CA ARG A 519 -10.01 -3.92 24.82
C ARG A 519 -9.50 -2.72 24.06
N TYR A 520 -9.64 -2.75 22.74
CA TYR A 520 -9.16 -1.69 21.83
C TYR A 520 -10.32 -1.08 21.04
N ASN A 521 -10.29 0.20 20.92
CA ASN A 521 -11.14 0.99 20.04
C ASN A 521 -10.34 2.15 19.47
N SER A 522 -10.74 2.66 18.32
CA SER A 522 -10.18 3.90 17.77
C SER A 522 -11.04 5.07 18.26
N LYS A 523 -10.41 6.01 18.95
CA LYS A 523 -11.05 7.30 19.23
C LYS A 523 -11.06 8.12 17.94
N GLY A 524 -12.27 8.39 17.41
CA GLY A 524 -12.41 9.27 16.27
C GLY A 524 -12.09 10.72 16.64
N HIS A 525 -11.58 11.46 15.67
CA HIS A 525 -11.46 12.92 15.78
C HIS A 525 -12.09 13.59 14.56
N ARG A 526 -12.59 14.82 14.76
CA ARG A 526 -13.18 15.60 13.68
C ARG A 526 -12.07 16.05 12.72
N ALA A 527 -12.05 15.48 11.50
CA ALA A 527 -11.08 15.84 10.47
C ALA A 527 -11.61 16.95 9.55
N MET A 528 -12.94 17.00 9.35
CA MET A 528 -13.61 18.02 8.54
C MET A 528 -15.05 18.26 9.01
N LYS A 529 -15.66 19.35 8.53
CA LYS A 529 -17.08 19.67 8.77
C LYS A 529 -17.98 18.63 8.09
N PRO A 530 -19.17 18.32 8.66
CA PRO A 530 -20.15 17.46 8.00
C PRO A 530 -20.54 17.95 6.60
N SER A 531 -20.62 19.27 6.39
CA SER A 531 -20.88 19.87 5.09
C SER A 531 -19.82 19.54 4.06
N THR A 532 -18.54 19.59 4.45
CA THR A 532 -17.42 19.23 3.56
C THR A 532 -17.50 17.74 3.16
N ALA A 533 -17.70 16.86 4.13
CA ALA A 533 -17.83 15.43 3.91
C ALA A 533 -19.00 15.12 2.97
N TYR A 534 -20.19 15.70 3.22
CA TYR A 534 -21.37 15.49 2.41
C TYR A 534 -21.21 16.00 0.98
N MET A 535 -20.70 17.23 0.80
CA MET A 535 -20.52 17.83 -0.51
C MET A 535 -19.51 17.06 -1.37
N ILE A 536 -18.43 16.56 -0.77
CA ILE A 536 -17.48 15.66 -1.46
C ILE A 536 -18.16 14.36 -1.82
N THR A 537 -18.86 13.70 -0.89
CA THR A 537 -19.57 12.43 -1.13
C THR A 537 -20.57 12.58 -2.26
N ASN A 538 -21.39 13.64 -2.25
CA ASN A 538 -22.40 13.89 -3.27
C ASN A 538 -21.78 14.11 -4.67
N MET A 539 -20.60 14.72 -4.76
CA MET A 539 -19.87 14.76 -6.03
C MET A 539 -19.35 13.38 -6.45
N LEU A 540 -18.83 12.60 -5.50
CA LEU A 540 -18.26 11.28 -5.75
C LEU A 540 -19.31 10.22 -6.11
N GLU A 541 -20.59 10.41 -5.78
CA GLU A 541 -21.71 9.60 -6.29
C GLU A 541 -21.85 9.65 -7.81
N GLY A 542 -21.30 10.70 -8.43
CA GLY A 542 -21.27 10.85 -9.89
C GLY A 542 -20.20 10.00 -10.58
N VAL A 543 -19.12 9.61 -9.88
CA VAL A 543 -17.99 8.90 -10.49
C VAL A 543 -18.38 7.51 -11.02
N PRO A 544 -19.12 6.65 -10.31
CA PRO A 544 -19.56 5.36 -10.84
C PRO A 544 -20.52 5.47 -12.04
N LYS A 545 -21.03 6.65 -12.32
CA LYS A 545 -22.00 6.90 -13.42
C LYS A 545 -21.34 7.36 -14.72
N VAL A 546 -20.02 7.58 -14.71
CA VAL A 546 -19.24 8.01 -15.88
C VAL A 546 -18.15 7.00 -16.25
N ASN A 547 -17.69 7.02 -17.50
CA ASN A 547 -16.76 6.02 -18.05
C ASN A 547 -15.58 5.65 -17.15
N ILE A 548 -14.92 6.65 -16.55
CA ILE A 548 -13.73 6.42 -15.73
C ILE A 548 -14.00 5.68 -14.41
N GLY A 549 -15.26 5.55 -14.00
CA GLY A 549 -15.68 4.86 -12.78
C GLY A 549 -16.76 3.79 -13.03
N MET A 550 -17.22 3.62 -14.26
CA MET A 550 -18.40 2.81 -14.58
C MET A 550 -18.24 1.33 -14.24
N ALA A 551 -17.03 0.78 -14.31
CA ALA A 551 -16.78 -0.60 -13.94
C ALA A 551 -17.03 -0.89 -12.45
N ALA A 552 -17.02 0.16 -11.60
CA ALA A 552 -17.36 0.05 -10.17
C ALA A 552 -18.88 0.17 -9.90
N ASN A 553 -19.69 0.55 -10.89
CA ASN A 553 -21.11 0.83 -10.68
C ASN A 553 -21.87 -0.43 -10.25
N ILE A 554 -22.59 -0.32 -9.14
CA ILE A 554 -23.52 -1.32 -8.64
C ILE A 554 -24.92 -0.70 -8.75
N PRO A 555 -25.81 -1.21 -9.63
CA PRO A 555 -27.14 -0.66 -9.81
C PRO A 555 -27.93 -0.61 -8.49
N ASN A 556 -28.71 0.44 -8.32
CA ASN A 556 -29.59 0.65 -7.16
C ASN A 556 -28.89 0.74 -5.80
N LEU A 557 -27.57 0.88 -5.75
CA LEU A 557 -26.82 1.07 -4.52
C LEU A 557 -26.42 2.53 -4.34
N TYR A 558 -26.68 3.11 -3.16
CA TYR A 558 -26.10 4.39 -2.77
C TYR A 558 -24.62 4.19 -2.51
N GLN A 559 -23.81 4.60 -3.46
CA GLN A 559 -22.35 4.45 -3.45
C GLN A 559 -21.65 5.70 -3.96
N ALA A 560 -20.47 5.96 -3.43
CA ALA A 560 -19.58 7.00 -3.87
C ALA A 560 -18.17 6.43 -4.04
N GLY A 561 -17.34 7.02 -4.89
CA GLY A 561 -15.98 6.51 -5.07
C GLY A 561 -15.14 7.36 -6.00
N LYS A 562 -13.87 7.00 -6.13
CA LYS A 562 -12.90 7.66 -6.99
C LYS A 562 -11.91 6.66 -7.58
N SER A 563 -11.71 6.76 -8.90
CA SER A 563 -10.64 6.04 -9.60
C SER A 563 -9.32 6.81 -9.54
N GLY A 564 -8.21 6.09 -9.54
CA GLY A 564 -6.86 6.63 -9.64
C GLY A 564 -6.04 5.83 -10.65
N SER A 565 -5.29 6.51 -11.49
CA SER A 565 -4.34 5.92 -12.43
C SER A 565 -3.02 6.65 -12.34
N VAL A 566 -1.91 5.93 -12.46
CA VAL A 566 -0.56 6.48 -12.36
C VAL A 566 0.19 6.17 -13.66
N ALA A 567 0.49 7.21 -14.42
CA ALA A 567 1.30 7.08 -15.62
C ALA A 567 2.79 6.93 -15.28
N TYR A 568 3.55 6.37 -16.21
CA TYR A 568 5.02 6.35 -16.13
C TYR A 568 5.60 7.75 -16.34
N SER A 569 6.63 8.09 -15.60
CA SER A 569 7.40 9.32 -15.79
C SER A 569 8.22 9.25 -17.08
N ASN A 570 8.57 10.41 -17.64
CA ASN A 570 9.46 10.50 -18.81
C ASN A 570 10.80 9.77 -18.59
N LYS A 571 11.32 9.75 -17.36
CA LYS A 571 12.56 9.03 -17.00
C LYS A 571 12.37 7.51 -17.09
N GLU A 572 11.21 6.99 -16.68
CA GLU A 572 10.87 5.58 -16.77
C GLU A 572 10.62 5.17 -18.23
N MET A 573 9.89 5.97 -19.00
CA MET A 573 9.64 5.73 -20.43
C MET A 573 10.92 5.78 -21.28
N LYS A 574 11.91 6.62 -20.92
CA LYS A 574 13.25 6.60 -21.56
C LYS A 574 13.99 5.28 -21.32
N LYS A 575 13.75 4.59 -20.19
CA LYS A 575 14.36 3.28 -19.91
C LYS A 575 13.67 2.14 -20.67
N ASN A 576 12.37 2.28 -20.94
CA ASN A 576 11.57 1.31 -21.67
C ASN A 576 10.42 2.03 -22.41
N SER A 577 10.55 2.23 -23.71
CA SER A 577 9.58 2.96 -24.54
C SER A 577 8.21 2.28 -24.62
N LYS A 578 8.14 0.94 -24.41
CA LYS A 578 6.88 0.18 -24.39
C LYS A 578 5.95 0.62 -23.25
N LEU A 579 6.47 1.33 -22.23
CA LEU A 579 5.67 1.82 -21.11
C LEU A 579 4.85 3.07 -21.43
N SER A 580 5.07 3.72 -22.57
CA SER A 580 4.41 4.98 -22.94
C SER A 580 2.89 4.88 -23.10
N GLN A 581 2.36 3.67 -23.37
CA GLN A 581 0.92 3.41 -23.53
C GLN A 581 0.33 2.62 -22.35
N LEU A 582 1.07 2.52 -21.26
CA LEU A 582 0.69 1.71 -20.09
C LEU A 582 0.59 2.61 -18.85
N CYS A 583 -0.25 2.18 -17.91
CA CYS A 583 -0.28 2.70 -16.55
C CYS A 583 0.58 1.83 -15.62
N LYS A 584 1.19 2.48 -14.63
CA LYS A 584 2.00 1.83 -13.61
C LYS A 584 1.14 1.19 -12.54
N ASP A 585 0.17 1.94 -12.04
CA ASP A 585 -0.74 1.56 -10.97
C ASP A 585 -2.17 2.00 -11.28
N ALA A 586 -3.16 1.19 -10.89
CA ALA A 586 -4.56 1.56 -10.94
C ALA A 586 -5.20 1.38 -9.57
N TRP A 587 -5.97 2.38 -9.14
CA TRP A 587 -6.64 2.47 -7.86
C TRP A 587 -8.14 2.68 -8.03
N TYR A 588 -8.89 2.17 -7.06
CA TYR A 588 -10.27 2.57 -6.85
C TYR A 588 -10.58 2.56 -5.35
N THR A 589 -11.07 3.69 -4.83
CA THR A 589 -11.55 3.77 -3.46
C THR A 589 -13.01 4.20 -3.49
N GLY A 590 -13.86 3.29 -3.04
CA GLY A 590 -15.31 3.48 -3.03
C GLY A 590 -15.94 3.06 -1.71
N TYR A 591 -17.15 3.56 -1.45
CA TYR A 591 -17.80 3.39 -0.17
C TYR A 591 -19.32 3.46 -0.25
N THR A 592 -19.95 2.91 0.77
CA THR A 592 -21.35 3.02 1.17
C THR A 592 -21.39 3.41 2.65
N ARG A 593 -22.56 3.67 3.22
CA ARG A 593 -22.72 3.96 4.67
C ARG A 593 -22.21 2.85 5.61
N HIS A 594 -21.83 1.68 5.10
CA HIS A 594 -21.46 0.52 5.90
C HIS A 594 -20.00 0.09 5.72
N ALA A 595 -19.36 0.48 4.63
CA ALA A 595 -17.99 0.07 4.34
C ALA A 595 -17.28 1.00 3.38
N VAL A 596 -15.96 1.16 3.58
CA VAL A 596 -15.01 1.78 2.65
C VAL A 596 -14.06 0.72 2.17
N ILE A 597 -13.87 0.60 0.85
CA ILE A 597 -12.94 -0.34 0.22
C ILE A 597 -11.96 0.45 -0.66
N SER A 598 -10.67 0.33 -0.38
CA SER A 598 -9.60 0.81 -1.26
C SER A 598 -8.92 -0.38 -1.93
N VAL A 599 -8.75 -0.30 -3.24
CA VAL A 599 -8.16 -1.33 -4.09
C VAL A 599 -7.01 -0.73 -4.88
N TRP A 600 -5.86 -1.41 -4.85
CA TRP A 600 -4.72 -1.16 -5.73
C TRP A 600 -4.45 -2.37 -6.61
N THR A 601 -4.08 -2.14 -7.87
CA THR A 601 -3.57 -3.13 -8.81
C THR A 601 -2.33 -2.61 -9.53
N GLY A 602 -1.33 -3.47 -9.72
CA GLY A 602 -0.06 -3.11 -10.35
C GLY A 602 0.91 -4.30 -10.42
N TYR A 603 2.16 -4.03 -10.74
CA TYR A 603 3.20 -5.04 -10.86
C TYR A 603 4.39 -4.77 -9.95
N ASP A 604 4.98 -5.82 -9.36
CA ASP A 604 6.20 -5.71 -8.54
C ASP A 604 7.43 -5.24 -9.33
N GLN A 605 7.41 -5.47 -10.65
CA GLN A 605 8.45 -4.99 -11.56
C GLN A 605 7.84 -4.02 -12.58
N PRO A 606 7.49 -2.79 -12.17
CA PRO A 606 6.77 -1.86 -13.02
C PRO A 606 7.54 -1.45 -14.28
N LEU A 607 8.87 -1.45 -14.25
CA LEU A 607 9.68 -1.14 -15.44
C LEU A 607 9.65 -2.24 -16.52
N LYS A 608 9.17 -3.43 -16.18
CA LYS A 608 9.02 -4.56 -17.12
C LYS A 608 7.58 -4.81 -17.54
N ASN A 609 6.62 -4.43 -16.70
CA ASN A 609 5.20 -4.72 -16.88
C ASN A 609 4.37 -3.49 -16.49
N GLY A 610 3.29 -3.23 -17.21
CA GLY A 610 2.34 -2.18 -16.91
C GLY A 610 0.92 -2.63 -17.25
N LEU A 611 -0.05 -1.85 -16.82
CA LEU A 611 -1.48 -2.04 -17.07
C LEU A 611 -1.87 -1.38 -18.38
N THR A 612 -2.61 -2.07 -19.23
CA THR A 612 -3.29 -1.44 -20.38
C THR A 612 -4.48 -0.63 -19.87
N LEU A 613 -5.00 0.28 -20.71
CA LEU A 613 -6.16 1.11 -20.37
C LEU A 613 -7.37 0.27 -19.94
N SER A 614 -7.60 -0.87 -20.62
CA SER A 614 -8.68 -1.80 -20.23
C SER A 614 -8.43 -2.53 -18.91
N GLN A 615 -7.17 -2.68 -18.49
CA GLN A 615 -6.81 -3.35 -17.24
C GLN A 615 -6.89 -2.42 -16.01
N GLU A 616 -6.99 -1.11 -16.20
CA GLU A 616 -7.23 -0.16 -15.11
C GLU A 616 -8.58 -0.40 -14.43
N SER A 617 -9.58 -0.94 -15.15
CA SER A 617 -10.89 -1.30 -14.59
C SER A 617 -10.83 -2.45 -13.56
N ILE A 618 -9.76 -3.24 -13.51
CA ILE A 618 -9.62 -4.39 -12.61
C ILE A 618 -9.80 -3.97 -11.15
N SER A 619 -9.23 -2.82 -10.74
CA SER A 619 -9.40 -2.27 -9.39
C SER A 619 -10.88 -1.96 -9.07
N GLN A 620 -11.63 -1.46 -10.04
CA GLN A 620 -13.05 -1.16 -9.95
C GLN A 620 -13.90 -2.44 -9.90
N GLU A 621 -13.57 -3.44 -10.69
CA GLU A 621 -14.25 -4.74 -10.73
C GLU A 621 -14.09 -5.52 -9.43
N ILE A 622 -12.89 -5.45 -8.81
CA ILE A 622 -12.65 -6.03 -7.48
C ILE A 622 -13.52 -5.33 -6.45
N TYR A 623 -13.55 -3.99 -6.43
CA TYR A 623 -14.42 -3.21 -5.56
C TYR A 623 -15.89 -3.62 -5.74
N LYS A 624 -16.37 -3.61 -6.99
CA LYS A 624 -17.76 -3.96 -7.34
C LYS A 624 -18.12 -5.35 -6.81
N SER A 625 -17.26 -6.34 -7.07
CA SER A 625 -17.51 -7.73 -6.67
C SER A 625 -17.57 -7.90 -5.15
N LEU A 626 -16.69 -7.22 -4.40
CA LEU A 626 -16.65 -7.30 -2.94
C LEU A 626 -17.79 -6.49 -2.31
N MET A 627 -18.03 -5.26 -2.79
CA MET A 627 -19.07 -4.38 -2.28
C MET A 627 -20.46 -4.94 -2.55
N SER A 628 -20.72 -5.51 -3.75
CA SER A 628 -21.99 -6.20 -4.04
C SER A 628 -22.26 -7.34 -3.07
N TYR A 629 -21.25 -8.17 -2.80
CA TYR A 629 -21.39 -9.27 -1.84
C TYR A 629 -21.73 -8.76 -0.43
N TYR A 630 -21.09 -7.69 0.01
CA TYR A 630 -21.32 -7.10 1.33
C TYR A 630 -22.65 -6.37 1.43
N SER A 631 -23.02 -5.58 0.41
CA SER A 631 -24.24 -4.77 0.40
C SER A 631 -25.51 -5.61 0.38
N ASN A 632 -25.46 -6.87 -0.07
CA ASN A 632 -26.57 -7.80 0.03
C ASN A 632 -26.85 -8.26 1.47
N GLN A 633 -25.96 -7.95 2.42
CA GLN A 633 -26.06 -8.36 3.83
C GLN A 633 -26.41 -7.19 4.76
N VAL A 634 -26.48 -5.97 4.24
CA VAL A 634 -26.74 -4.75 5.00
C VAL A 634 -27.76 -3.86 4.30
N SER A 635 -28.40 -2.96 5.05
CA SER A 635 -29.37 -2.02 4.49
C SER A 635 -28.72 -1.03 3.52
N ASN A 636 -29.41 -0.70 2.43
CA ASN A 636 -28.99 0.33 1.48
C ASN A 636 -29.44 1.72 1.97
N ILE A 637 -28.56 2.44 2.64
CA ILE A 637 -28.85 3.74 3.27
C ILE A 637 -28.14 4.86 2.54
N ASN A 638 -28.86 5.94 2.23
CA ASN A 638 -28.30 7.15 1.64
C ASN A 638 -27.67 8.06 2.70
N TRP A 639 -26.81 8.98 2.27
CA TRP A 639 -26.26 10.05 3.11
C TRP A 639 -27.28 11.16 3.32
N HIS A 640 -27.34 11.67 4.56
CA HIS A 640 -28.21 12.80 4.89
C HIS A 640 -27.49 14.13 4.72
N MET A 641 -28.16 15.07 4.04
CA MET A 641 -27.65 16.42 3.85
C MET A 641 -27.62 17.17 5.20
N PRO A 642 -26.47 17.73 5.60
CA PRO A 642 -26.37 18.53 6.81
C PRO A 642 -27.20 19.80 6.75
N LYS A 643 -27.72 20.26 7.91
CA LYS A 643 -28.59 21.44 8.01
C LYS A 643 -27.98 22.74 7.45
N ASN A 644 -26.65 22.83 7.39
CA ASN A 644 -25.93 23.98 6.88
C ASN A 644 -25.53 23.87 5.38
N VAL A 645 -26.08 22.90 4.68
CA VAL A 645 -25.93 22.73 3.22
C VAL A 645 -27.28 22.92 2.56
N ILE A 646 -27.31 23.64 1.46
CA ILE A 646 -28.48 23.83 0.61
C ILE A 646 -28.18 23.37 -0.82
N GLY A 647 -29.17 22.78 -1.49
CA GLY A 647 -29.08 22.37 -2.86
C GLY A 647 -29.93 23.24 -3.76
N GLU A 648 -29.36 23.68 -4.89
CA GLU A 648 -30.01 24.55 -5.86
C GLU A 648 -29.80 24.01 -7.27
N ASN A 649 -30.84 24.14 -8.12
CA ASN A 649 -30.74 23.90 -9.55
C ASN A 649 -30.14 25.12 -10.23
N ILE A 650 -28.94 25.01 -10.75
CA ILE A 650 -28.18 26.13 -11.30
C ILE A 650 -28.11 26.01 -12.82
N ILE A 651 -28.48 27.10 -13.52
CA ILE A 651 -28.37 27.22 -14.98
C ILE A 651 -26.92 26.91 -15.40
N ASN A 652 -26.77 26.01 -16.36
CA ASN A 652 -25.48 25.61 -16.89
C ASN A 652 -24.74 26.83 -17.47
N ASN A 653 -23.41 26.86 -17.23
CA ASN A 653 -22.51 27.92 -17.72
C ASN A 653 -22.81 29.34 -17.23
N SER A 654 -23.72 29.51 -16.25
CA SER A 654 -24.00 30.82 -15.69
C SER A 654 -22.79 31.37 -14.91
N PRO A 655 -22.62 32.70 -14.78
CA PRO A 655 -21.51 33.28 -14.00
C PRO A 655 -21.59 32.91 -12.52
N MET A 656 -20.46 32.96 -11.82
CA MET A 656 -20.43 32.75 -10.37
C MET A 656 -21.22 33.83 -9.62
N PRO A 657 -21.94 33.48 -8.56
CA PRO A 657 -22.05 32.17 -7.87
C PRO A 657 -23.06 31.20 -8.51
N GLY A 658 -23.61 31.47 -9.65
CA GLY A 658 -24.62 30.72 -10.36
C GLY A 658 -25.94 31.53 -10.55
N VAL A 659 -26.81 31.06 -11.42
CA VAL A 659 -28.18 31.56 -11.60
C VAL A 659 -29.14 30.41 -11.31
N ILE A 660 -30.05 30.60 -10.36
CA ILE A 660 -31.04 29.58 -10.00
C ILE A 660 -32.01 29.38 -11.16
N ALA A 661 -32.22 28.13 -11.53
CA ALA A 661 -33.17 27.76 -12.59
C ALA A 661 -34.61 28.10 -12.15
N SER A 662 -35.41 28.69 -13.06
CA SER A 662 -36.83 28.91 -12.84
C SER A 662 -37.62 27.60 -12.97
N LYS A 663 -38.87 27.58 -12.49
CA LYS A 663 -39.77 26.44 -12.64
C LYS A 663 -40.01 26.06 -14.12
N ASN A 664 -39.84 27.01 -15.04
CA ASN A 664 -40.05 26.82 -16.48
C ASN A 664 -38.76 26.47 -17.23
N SER A 665 -37.62 26.34 -16.52
CA SER A 665 -36.35 25.97 -17.16
C SER A 665 -36.38 24.52 -17.64
N SER A 666 -35.88 24.28 -18.85
CA SER A 666 -35.73 22.91 -19.38
C SER A 666 -34.86 22.05 -18.46
N PRO A 667 -35.23 20.79 -18.22
CA PRO A 667 -34.43 19.89 -17.35
C PRO A 667 -32.95 19.74 -17.72
N ASN A 668 -32.62 19.91 -18.99
CA ASN A 668 -31.24 19.82 -19.49
C ASN A 668 -30.46 21.15 -19.38
N SER A 669 -31.13 22.26 -19.04
CA SER A 669 -30.50 23.58 -18.95
C SER A 669 -29.85 23.87 -17.58
N TYR A 670 -30.04 23.02 -16.60
CA TYR A 670 -29.50 23.23 -15.25
C TYR A 670 -28.92 21.93 -14.63
N THR A 671 -28.10 22.10 -13.59
CA THR A 671 -27.55 21.00 -12.80
C THR A 671 -27.75 21.28 -11.32
N TYR A 672 -28.00 20.21 -10.54
CA TYR A 672 -28.15 20.31 -9.09
C TYR A 672 -26.78 20.52 -8.42
N GLN A 673 -26.66 21.60 -7.66
CA GLN A 673 -25.44 22.04 -7.04
C GLN A 673 -25.63 22.31 -5.55
N LEU A 674 -24.58 22.11 -4.75
CA LEU A 674 -24.60 22.27 -3.31
C LEU A 674 -23.81 23.49 -2.89
N TYR A 675 -24.35 24.21 -1.91
CA TYR A 675 -23.76 25.39 -1.30
C TYR A 675 -23.78 25.27 0.21
N ILE A 676 -22.83 25.90 0.87
CA ILE A 676 -22.95 26.19 2.31
C ILE A 676 -23.93 27.35 2.44
N ILE A 677 -24.91 27.23 3.34
CA ILE A 677 -25.94 28.28 3.56
C ILE A 677 -25.26 29.66 3.75
N GLY A 678 -25.76 30.65 3.02
CA GLY A 678 -25.21 32.01 2.95
C GLY A 678 -24.22 32.23 1.79
N THR A 679 -23.82 31.15 1.06
CA THR A 679 -22.94 31.27 -0.13
C THR A 679 -23.65 30.96 -1.43
N GLN A 680 -24.93 30.58 -1.41
CA GLN A 680 -25.76 30.32 -2.58
C GLN A 680 -26.09 31.62 -3.32
N PRO A 681 -26.44 31.55 -4.60
CA PRO A 681 -26.97 32.70 -5.34
C PRO A 681 -28.21 33.31 -4.63
N LYS A 682 -28.35 34.63 -4.66
CA LYS A 682 -29.60 35.27 -4.27
C LYS A 682 -30.64 35.00 -5.37
N GLN A 683 -31.89 34.80 -4.97
CA GLN A 683 -32.99 34.58 -5.89
C GLN A 683 -33.31 35.88 -6.59
N GLU A 684 -32.63 36.17 -7.71
CA GLU A 684 -33.07 37.21 -8.64
C GLU A 684 -33.98 36.53 -9.65
N VAL A 685 -35.25 36.87 -9.64
CA VAL A 685 -36.19 36.48 -10.68
C VAL A 685 -35.81 37.26 -11.93
N ILE A 686 -34.97 36.69 -12.76
CA ILE A 686 -34.70 37.23 -14.09
C ILE A 686 -35.88 36.81 -14.98
N ASN A 687 -36.89 37.69 -15.06
CA ASN A 687 -37.92 37.69 -16.07
C ASN A 687 -37.35 38.25 -17.39
N ASN A 688 -36.41 37.58 -18.02
CA ASN A 688 -36.04 37.89 -19.41
C ASN A 688 -35.37 36.66 -20.03
N ASN A 689 -35.97 36.25 -21.15
CA ASN A 689 -35.44 35.28 -22.11
C ASN A 689 -34.08 35.76 -22.67
N LYS A 690 -33.01 35.63 -21.91
CA LYS A 690 -31.66 35.54 -22.46
C LYS A 690 -31.31 34.07 -22.52
N GLU A 691 -31.49 33.46 -23.68
CA GLU A 691 -30.85 32.21 -24.05
C GLU A 691 -29.36 32.40 -23.89
N TYR A 692 -28.80 31.78 -22.89
CA TYR A 692 -27.35 31.55 -22.82
C TYR A 692 -27.06 30.48 -23.88
N VAL A 693 -26.77 30.92 -25.10
CA VAL A 693 -26.40 30.07 -26.22
C VAL A 693 -25.23 29.21 -25.80
N ASN A 694 -25.45 27.90 -25.82
CA ASN A 694 -24.41 26.89 -25.64
C ASN A 694 -23.37 27.00 -26.77
N GLU A 695 -22.28 27.72 -26.58
CA GLU A 695 -21.11 27.67 -27.47
C GLU A 695 -20.29 26.35 -27.32
N TYR A 696 -20.80 25.37 -26.59
CA TYR A 696 -20.18 24.06 -26.46
C TYR A 696 -21.20 22.93 -26.53
N ASN A 697 -21.76 22.72 -27.68
CA ASN A 697 -22.30 21.42 -28.09
C ASN A 697 -21.13 20.50 -28.47
N GLY A 698 -20.29 20.17 -27.51
CA GLY A 698 -19.42 19.01 -27.57
C GLY A 698 -20.23 17.80 -27.12
N ASN A 699 -20.68 17.04 -28.07
CA ASN A 699 -21.40 15.78 -28.01
C ASN A 699 -21.25 15.03 -26.67
N GLU A 700 -22.26 15.11 -25.80
CA GLU A 700 -22.43 14.16 -24.69
C GLU A 700 -22.62 12.71 -25.19
N ASN A 701 -22.89 12.53 -26.52
CA ASN A 701 -23.01 11.21 -27.16
C ASN A 701 -21.69 10.58 -27.61
N GLU A 702 -20.57 11.27 -27.62
CA GLU A 702 -19.26 10.66 -27.98
C GLU A 702 -18.59 9.85 -26.84
N TYR A 703 -19.04 10.01 -25.60
CA TYR A 703 -18.48 9.24 -24.48
C TYR A 703 -19.09 7.84 -24.31
N SER A 704 -20.17 7.54 -25.01
CA SER A 704 -20.83 6.22 -24.95
C SER A 704 -20.46 5.26 -26.10
N ILE A 705 -19.64 5.67 -27.08
CA ILE A 705 -19.40 4.90 -28.31
C ILE A 705 -17.89 4.66 -28.56
N GLN A 706 -17.14 4.19 -27.60
CA GLN A 706 -15.82 3.60 -27.88
C GLN A 706 -15.59 2.20 -27.32
N ASN A 707 -16.64 1.50 -26.96
CA ASN A 707 -16.53 0.06 -26.66
C ASN A 707 -17.70 -0.69 -27.32
N GLY A 708 -17.58 -0.96 -28.61
CA GLY A 708 -18.55 -1.82 -29.29
C GLY A 708 -18.42 -1.86 -30.80
N LEU A 709 -17.63 -2.80 -31.28
CA LEU A 709 -17.79 -3.47 -32.58
C LEU A 709 -17.47 -2.68 -33.89
N LYS A 710 -16.29 -2.99 -34.41
CA LYS A 710 -16.03 -2.98 -35.87
C LYS A 710 -17.14 -3.75 -36.61
N LYS A 711 -17.95 -3.07 -37.39
CA LYS A 711 -18.65 -3.63 -38.53
C LYS A 711 -18.44 -2.78 -39.77
N LYS A 712 -17.95 -3.48 -40.78
CA LYS A 712 -17.64 -3.17 -42.15
C LYS A 712 -18.33 -1.95 -42.79
N LYS A 713 -17.48 -1.08 -43.37
CA LYS A 713 -17.81 -0.16 -44.46
C LYS A 713 -18.23 -0.91 -45.70
N ILE A 714 -19.39 -0.63 -46.23
CA ILE A 714 -19.74 -0.83 -47.65
C ILE A 714 -20.07 0.55 -48.20
N ILE A 715 -19.34 0.92 -49.24
CA ILE A 715 -19.46 2.13 -50.06
C ILE A 715 -20.61 1.93 -50.99
N SER A 716 -21.50 2.92 -51.14
CA SER A 716 -22.12 3.22 -52.42
C SER A 716 -22.46 4.71 -52.49
N ASN A 717 -21.82 5.36 -53.44
CA ASN A 717 -22.20 6.67 -53.99
C ASN A 717 -23.57 6.56 -54.67
N GLU A 718 -24.39 7.59 -54.62
CA GLU A 718 -24.73 8.41 -55.80
C GLU A 718 -25.86 9.40 -55.54
N ASN A 719 -25.65 10.56 -56.10
CA ASN A 719 -26.48 11.73 -56.40
C ASN A 719 -27.94 11.42 -56.73
N THR A 720 -28.90 12.26 -56.38
CA THR A 720 -29.44 13.32 -57.22
C THR A 720 -30.70 13.98 -56.61
N LYS A 721 -30.82 15.24 -56.91
CA LYS A 721 -31.79 16.27 -56.79
C LYS A 721 -33.27 15.89 -56.81
N SER A 722 -34.02 16.73 -56.10
CA SER A 722 -35.18 17.51 -56.48
C SER A 722 -36.59 17.00 -56.18
N ASN A 723 -37.26 17.94 -55.55
CA ASN A 723 -38.61 18.42 -55.71
C ASN A 723 -39.87 17.64 -55.27
N ASN A 724 -40.52 18.39 -54.42
CA ASN A 724 -41.93 18.75 -54.42
C ASN A 724 -43.05 17.74 -54.09
N GLN A 725 -43.71 18.17 -53.07
CA GLN A 725 -45.17 18.37 -52.98
C GLN A 725 -46.08 17.16 -52.69
N ILE A 726 -46.82 17.42 -51.63
CA ILE A 726 -48.32 17.39 -51.56
C ILE A 726 -48.97 16.07 -51.11
N GLN A 727 -49.66 16.32 -50.03
CA GLN A 727 -51.01 15.89 -49.63
C GLN A 727 -51.32 14.48 -49.17
N ASN A 728 -51.76 14.55 -47.95
CA ASN A 728 -53.09 14.14 -47.44
C ASN A 728 -53.56 12.68 -47.55
N ASN A 729 -53.99 12.33 -46.47
CA ASN A 729 -55.26 11.74 -46.06
C ASN A 729 -55.28 10.33 -45.48
N ASN A 730 -55.76 10.42 -44.31
CA ASN A 730 -56.91 9.69 -43.74
C ASN A 730 -56.85 8.18 -43.48
N LYS A 731 -57.09 8.00 -42.25
CA LYS A 731 -58.20 7.26 -41.64
C LYS A 731 -58.14 5.74 -41.57
N ILE A 732 -58.23 5.32 -40.38
CA ILE A 732 -59.34 4.63 -39.70
C ILE A 732 -59.15 3.13 -39.52
N ASN A 733 -59.35 2.80 -38.25
CA ASN A 733 -60.02 1.63 -37.61
C ASN A 733 -59.26 0.29 -37.66
N ASP A 734 -59.39 -0.47 -36.79
CA ASP A 734 -60.03 -0.76 -35.51
C ASP A 734 -59.74 -2.20 -35.18
N ASN A 735 -59.66 -2.40 -33.90
CA ASN A 735 -60.26 -3.55 -33.18
C ASN A 735 -59.66 -4.94 -33.22
N SER A 736 -59.47 -5.28 -32.02
CA SER A 736 -59.93 -6.47 -31.30
C SER A 736 -58.93 -7.56 -31.10
N ASN A 737 -58.57 -7.68 -29.87
CA ASN A 737 -59.06 -8.62 -28.84
C ASN A 737 -58.79 -10.11 -29.09
N ILE A 738 -58.33 -10.67 -28.07
CA ILE A 738 -58.71 -11.95 -27.43
C ILE A 738 -57.56 -12.91 -27.17
N ASN A 739 -57.26 -12.96 -25.89
CA ASN A 739 -57.10 -14.10 -24.97
C ASN A 739 -56.65 -15.48 -25.49
N SER A 740 -55.76 -16.10 -24.88
CA SER A 740 -55.91 -17.02 -23.75
C SER A 740 -54.85 -18.08 -23.73
N ASN A 741 -54.32 -18.26 -22.55
CA ASN A 741 -54.07 -19.49 -21.78
C ASN A 741 -53.49 -20.74 -22.43
N SER A 742 -52.51 -21.20 -21.73
CA SER A 742 -52.45 -22.51 -21.03
C SER A 742 -51.22 -23.34 -21.37
N THR A 743 -50.43 -23.52 -20.38
CA THR A 743 -50.14 -24.73 -19.58
C THR A 743 -49.34 -25.86 -20.22
N MET A 744 -48.35 -26.23 -19.43
CA MET A 744 -47.80 -27.57 -19.12
C MET A 744 -47.05 -28.33 -20.23
N SER A 745 -45.94 -28.85 -20.00
CA SER A 745 -45.35 -29.83 -19.10
C SER A 745 -44.29 -30.68 -19.81
N SER A 746 -43.26 -30.90 -19.10
CA SER A 746 -42.55 -32.16 -18.83
C SER A 746 -41.72 -32.87 -19.90
N SER A 747 -40.58 -33.18 -19.39
CA SER A 747 -39.89 -34.48 -19.37
C SER A 747 -38.84 -34.80 -20.46
N SER A 748 -37.65 -34.90 -19.94
CA SER A 748 -36.78 -36.09 -19.91
C SER A 748 -36.19 -36.61 -21.25
N THR A 749 -34.93 -36.73 -21.35
CA THR A 749 -34.12 -37.94 -21.12
C THR A 749 -32.75 -37.84 -21.82
N ILE A 750 -31.75 -38.24 -21.05
CA ILE A 750 -30.40 -38.62 -21.50
C ILE A 750 -30.48 -39.96 -22.28
N PRO A 751 -29.60 -40.28 -23.23
CA PRO A 751 -28.48 -41.13 -22.87
C PRO A 751 -27.15 -40.87 -23.57
N SER A 752 -26.14 -41.07 -22.87
CA SER A 752 -24.85 -41.76 -22.81
C SER A 752 -24.33 -42.56 -24.01
N ASN A 753 -22.99 -42.66 -23.99
CA ASN A 753 -22.07 -43.65 -24.59
C ASN A 753 -21.59 -43.36 -26.01
N SER A 754 -20.37 -43.57 -26.39
CA SER A 754 -19.18 -44.28 -25.84
C SER A 754 -18.04 -44.21 -26.88
N THR A 755 -16.82 -44.25 -26.38
CA THR A 755 -15.66 -45.06 -26.76
C THR A 755 -14.84 -44.78 -28.03
N GLN A 756 -13.55 -44.57 -27.74
CA GLN A 756 -12.33 -45.18 -28.39
C GLN A 756 -11.94 -44.69 -29.79
N GLN A 757 -10.71 -44.58 -30.20
CA GLN A 757 -9.37 -45.03 -29.78
C GLN A 757 -8.34 -44.41 -30.73
N ASN A 758 -7.13 -44.18 -30.18
CA ASN A 758 -5.80 -44.40 -30.78
C ASN A 758 -5.44 -43.94 -32.21
N SER A 759 -4.36 -43.15 -32.30
CA SER A 759 -3.07 -43.71 -32.76
C SER A 759 -1.95 -42.67 -32.81
N SER A 760 -0.87 -43.08 -32.24
CA SER A 760 0.51 -42.61 -32.31
C SER A 760 1.06 -42.44 -33.71
N THR A 761 1.97 -41.48 -33.93
CA THR A 761 3.22 -41.72 -34.66
C THR A 761 4.28 -40.66 -34.31
N ASN A 762 5.39 -41.20 -33.88
CA ASN A 762 6.73 -40.58 -33.83
C ASN A 762 7.20 -40.11 -35.20
N ILE A 763 8.11 -39.14 -35.27
CA ILE A 763 9.37 -39.19 -36.00
C ILE A 763 10.36 -38.16 -35.50
N LYS A 764 11.57 -38.63 -35.36
CA LYS A 764 12.84 -38.16 -34.88
C LYS A 764 13.50 -36.97 -35.65
N SER A 765 14.23 -36.21 -34.90
CA SER A 765 15.66 -35.81 -35.02
C SER A 765 16.19 -35.11 -36.26
N LYS A 766 16.92 -33.99 -36.04
CA LYS A 766 18.38 -33.93 -36.25
C LYS A 766 18.96 -32.58 -35.79
N SER A 767 20.02 -32.73 -35.05
CA SER A 767 21.06 -31.78 -34.69
C SER A 767 21.80 -31.20 -35.90
N THR A 768 22.29 -29.97 -35.79
CA THR A 768 23.69 -29.65 -36.16
C THR A 768 24.18 -28.38 -35.51
N SER A 769 25.29 -28.50 -34.88
CA SER A 769 26.25 -27.53 -34.35
C SER A 769 26.79 -26.59 -35.44
N ASN A 770 27.15 -25.37 -35.07
CA ASN A 770 28.51 -24.86 -35.28
C ASN A 770 28.82 -23.60 -34.51
N SER A 771 29.92 -23.70 -33.87
CA SER A 771 30.84 -22.80 -33.23
C SER A 771 31.44 -21.70 -34.13
N GLN A 772 31.86 -20.62 -33.52
CA GLN A 772 33.12 -19.85 -33.61
C GLN A 772 32.83 -18.38 -33.27
N ALA A 773 33.31 -17.83 -32.20
CA ALA A 773 34.67 -17.50 -31.74
C ALA A 773 35.13 -16.08 -32.17
N MET A 774 35.66 -15.40 -31.19
CA MET A 774 36.58 -14.25 -31.21
C MET A 774 35.99 -12.87 -31.58
N SER A 775 36.33 -11.75 -30.96
CA SER A 775 37.41 -11.30 -30.04
C SER A 775 37.15 -9.88 -29.58
N SER A 776 37.53 -9.59 -28.35
CA SER A 776 38.26 -8.46 -27.77
C SER A 776 38.11 -7.05 -28.34
N SER A 777 37.90 -6.11 -27.44
CA SER A 777 38.75 -5.01 -26.96
C SER A 777 37.91 -3.98 -26.22
N GLN A 778 38.14 -3.78 -24.95
CA GLN A 778 38.94 -2.79 -24.22
C GLN A 778 38.54 -1.32 -24.42
N GLN A 779 38.32 -0.70 -23.26
CA GLN A 779 38.58 0.70 -22.83
C GLN A 779 37.55 1.76 -23.24
N SER A 780 36.83 2.32 -22.30
CA SER A 780 37.24 3.32 -21.32
C SER A 780 36.08 3.51 -20.29
#